data_871c2617f7939025a32f77c0a48caa9a
#
_entry.id   871c2617f7939025a32f77c0a48caa9a
#
_cell.length_a   1.000
_cell.length_b   1.000
_cell.length_c   1.000
_cell.angle_alpha   90.00
_cell.angle_beta   90.00
_cell.angle_gamma   90.00
#
_symmetry.space_group_name_H-M   'P 1'
#
loop_
_entity.id
_entity.type
_entity.pdbx_description
1 polymer ?
#
loop_
_entity_poly.entity_id
_entity_poly.type
_entity_poly.pdbx_seq_one_letter_code
_entity_poly.pdbx_strand_id
1 'polypeptide(L)'
;MSHTTMLALQGLSCMNCAQRVKKALESRSDVEQAEVNVHYAKVTGEAPDSALIDSVIAAGYQAEVAPRADTELQLSGLSCMHCVGTTRKALEAVPGVFAADVEIDSAKVYGDADPQALIAAVEHAGYHASVAGAVVPKTEPLTDATPSLPDVQPAAQPSLPATDSADDSVQLLLSGMTCASCVNKVQQALQSVPGVEHARVNLAERSALVTGAADAQALVAAVEKAGYGAEMIQDETERRERQQQTARANMKRFSWQAALGLALGIPLMAWGLFGGSMTLTPETQRPWLLVGVITLAVMVFAGGHFYRNAWRALMNGSATMDTLVALGTGAAWLYSIAVNIWPDFFPMAARHLYYEASAMIIGLINLGHALEQRARQRSSQALERLLDLTPPTARLVTDDGERDIPLAEVQLGMTLRLTTGDRVPVDGEIVQGEVWLDEAMLTGEAVPQQKGAGDTVHAGTVVDDGSVLFRAAAIGSQTTLARIIKLVRQAQSSKPAIGQLADRVSAVFVPAVVAIALFSAAIWYFFGPQPQLVYTLVIATTVLIIACPCALGLATPMSIISGVGRAAEFGVLVRDADALQQASQLDTLVFDKTGTLTEGKPQVVEILTFNQVSEQQAIGWAAALEQGSNHPLARAIMERAAGQTLPQVAQFRTLRGTGVSGEIDGVQVLLGNAALLEQHQVATAELDAPMRAQAERGVTPVLLAVDGKPAALFAIRDPLREDSVAALQRLHQQGYQLVMLTGDNPVTANAIAKEAGIDRVIAGVLPDGKAAAIKQLQAQGQRVAMVGDGINDAPALAQADVGIAMGGGSDIAIETAAITLMRHSLHGVADAVELSKATLRNMKQNLFGAFIYNTLGIPIAAGVLYPLTGTLLSPVVAGAAMALSSITVVSNANRLLRFKPQK
;
A
#
# COMPACT_ATOMS: atom_id res chain seq x y z
N MET A 1 -25.40 -8.18 -8.83
CA MET A 1 -24.77 -7.43 -7.72
C MET A 1 -24.90 -8.24 -6.45
N SER A 2 -23.78 -8.67 -5.87
CA SER A 2 -23.83 -9.32 -4.56
C SER A 2 -24.31 -8.32 -3.52
N HIS A 3 -25.32 -8.67 -2.76
CA HIS A 3 -25.86 -7.86 -1.69
C HIS A 3 -26.01 -8.72 -0.45
N THR A 4 -26.08 -8.08 0.69
CA THR A 4 -26.26 -8.75 1.97
C THR A 4 -27.70 -8.63 2.42
N THR A 5 -28.36 -9.76 2.66
CA THR A 5 -29.74 -9.81 3.14
C THR A 5 -29.77 -10.37 4.55
N MET A 6 -30.50 -9.69 5.45
CA MET A 6 -30.79 -10.18 6.79
C MET A 6 -32.16 -10.83 6.83
N LEU A 7 -32.21 -12.05 7.31
CA LEU A 7 -33.45 -12.79 7.50
C LEU A 7 -33.72 -13.02 9.00
N ALA A 8 -34.94 -12.77 9.43
CA ALA A 8 -35.40 -13.16 10.75
C ALA A 8 -35.93 -14.62 10.67
N LEU A 9 -35.42 -15.49 11.51
CA LEU A 9 -35.73 -16.92 11.50
C LEU A 9 -36.65 -17.29 12.66
N GLN A 10 -37.57 -18.20 12.43
CA GLN A 10 -38.48 -18.74 13.43
C GLN A 10 -38.49 -20.27 13.37
N GLY A 11 -38.67 -20.89 14.54
CA GLY A 11 -38.76 -22.34 14.65
C GLY A 11 -37.43 -23.07 14.90
N LEU A 12 -36.31 -22.36 14.99
CA LEU A 12 -35.01 -22.93 15.31
C LEU A 12 -34.85 -23.02 16.84
N SER A 13 -34.57 -24.20 17.33
CA SER A 13 -34.44 -24.45 18.78
C SER A 13 -33.01 -24.71 19.25
N CYS A 14 -32.08 -24.93 18.32
CA CYS A 14 -30.69 -25.24 18.65
C CYS A 14 -29.73 -24.92 17.47
N MET A 15 -28.43 -24.93 17.74
CA MET A 15 -27.40 -24.66 16.71
C MET A 15 -27.39 -25.70 15.58
N ASN A 16 -27.85 -26.92 15.80
CA ASN A 16 -27.97 -27.90 14.73
C ASN A 16 -29.04 -27.48 13.71
N CYS A 17 -30.12 -26.86 14.15
CA CYS A 17 -31.13 -26.25 13.29
C CYS A 17 -30.52 -25.13 12.47
N ALA A 18 -29.72 -24.27 13.09
CA ALA A 18 -29.00 -23.20 12.40
C ALA A 18 -28.04 -23.74 11.35
N GLN A 19 -27.35 -24.82 11.60
CA GLN A 19 -26.47 -25.47 10.62
C GLN A 19 -27.24 -26.05 9.42
N ARG A 20 -28.45 -26.58 9.63
CA ARG A 20 -29.30 -27.06 8.55
C ARG A 20 -29.75 -25.92 7.64
N VAL A 21 -30.13 -24.80 8.23
CA VAL A 21 -30.52 -23.59 7.48
C VAL A 21 -29.31 -23.05 6.72
N LYS A 22 -28.16 -22.98 7.33
CA LYS A 22 -26.91 -22.57 6.69
C LYS A 22 -26.58 -23.42 5.48
N LYS A 23 -26.66 -24.74 5.60
CA LYS A 23 -26.43 -25.65 4.48
C LYS A 23 -27.45 -25.46 3.35
N ALA A 24 -28.73 -25.27 3.68
CA ALA A 24 -29.78 -25.04 2.71
C ALA A 24 -29.53 -23.74 1.92
N LEU A 25 -29.08 -22.67 2.58
CA LEU A 25 -28.76 -21.41 1.94
C LEU A 25 -27.50 -21.50 1.10
N GLU A 26 -26.43 -22.09 1.61
CA GLU A 26 -25.14 -22.22 0.92
C GLU A 26 -25.19 -23.21 -0.26
N SER A 27 -26.17 -24.10 -0.31
CA SER A 27 -26.37 -25.02 -1.44
C SER A 27 -26.85 -24.35 -2.70
N ARG A 28 -27.28 -23.11 -2.62
CA ARG A 28 -27.70 -22.31 -3.78
C ARG A 28 -26.46 -21.76 -4.48
N SER A 29 -26.45 -21.82 -5.81
CA SER A 29 -25.35 -21.30 -6.64
C SER A 29 -25.23 -19.77 -6.60
N ASP A 30 -26.31 -19.07 -6.24
CA ASP A 30 -26.39 -17.62 -6.15
C ASP A 30 -26.12 -17.05 -4.74
N VAL A 31 -25.73 -17.91 -3.81
CA VAL A 31 -25.32 -17.54 -2.45
C VAL A 31 -23.81 -17.77 -2.30
N GLU A 32 -23.09 -16.70 -1.95
CA GLU A 32 -21.63 -16.75 -1.72
C GLU A 32 -21.31 -17.26 -0.31
N GLN A 33 -22.01 -16.73 0.69
CA GLN A 33 -21.81 -17.07 2.09
C GLN A 33 -23.08 -16.86 2.90
N ALA A 34 -23.30 -17.69 3.90
CA ALA A 34 -24.37 -17.54 4.86
C ALA A 34 -23.86 -17.74 6.30
N GLU A 35 -24.19 -16.81 7.18
CA GLU A 35 -23.96 -16.90 8.61
C GLU A 35 -25.33 -17.01 9.31
N VAL A 36 -25.54 -18.05 10.11
CA VAL A 36 -26.86 -18.34 10.69
C VAL A 36 -26.73 -18.61 12.17
N ASN A 37 -27.63 -17.96 12.97
CA ASN A 37 -27.88 -18.32 14.35
C ASN A 37 -29.36 -18.73 14.55
N VAL A 38 -29.78 -18.91 15.79
CA VAL A 38 -31.15 -19.35 16.10
C VAL A 38 -32.23 -18.32 15.72
N HIS A 39 -31.87 -17.05 15.59
CA HIS A 39 -32.80 -15.95 15.35
C HIS A 39 -32.63 -15.28 13.98
N TYR A 40 -31.42 -15.24 13.45
CA TYR A 40 -31.09 -14.49 12.24
C TYR A 40 -30.20 -15.27 11.27
N ALA A 41 -30.35 -14.95 10.01
CA ALA A 41 -29.42 -15.37 8.94
C ALA A 41 -28.95 -14.14 8.18
N LYS A 42 -27.64 -14.04 8.01
CA LYS A 42 -26.99 -13.03 7.15
C LYS A 42 -26.49 -13.73 5.91
N VAL A 43 -27.07 -13.41 4.77
CA VAL A 43 -26.78 -14.05 3.48
C VAL A 43 -26.16 -13.05 2.54
N THR A 44 -24.99 -13.39 1.99
CA THR A 44 -24.30 -12.58 0.97
C THR A 44 -24.34 -13.33 -0.36
N GLY A 45 -24.76 -12.63 -1.41
CA GLY A 45 -24.86 -13.19 -2.75
C GLY A 45 -25.86 -12.44 -3.63
N GLU A 46 -26.17 -13.02 -4.77
CA GLU A 46 -27.09 -12.43 -5.76
C GLU A 46 -28.53 -12.99 -5.69
N ALA A 47 -28.78 -13.89 -4.75
CA ALA A 47 -30.10 -14.52 -4.62
C ALA A 47 -31.17 -13.49 -4.25
N PRO A 48 -32.36 -13.53 -4.87
CA PRO A 48 -33.51 -12.70 -4.47
C PRO A 48 -34.04 -13.13 -3.10
N ASP A 49 -34.59 -12.19 -2.34
CA ASP A 49 -35.06 -12.44 -0.97
C ASP A 49 -36.12 -13.56 -0.92
N SER A 50 -37.05 -13.62 -1.88
CA SER A 50 -38.03 -14.66 -1.96
C SER A 50 -37.44 -16.06 -2.12
N ALA A 51 -36.38 -16.19 -2.88
CA ALA A 51 -35.68 -17.46 -3.06
C ALA A 51 -34.95 -17.94 -1.79
N LEU A 52 -34.40 -17.01 -1.03
CA LEU A 52 -33.77 -17.29 0.26
C LEU A 52 -34.80 -17.77 1.29
N ILE A 53 -35.94 -17.11 1.34
CA ILE A 53 -37.05 -17.47 2.22
C ILE A 53 -37.58 -18.87 1.85
N ASP A 54 -37.77 -19.17 0.58
CA ASP A 54 -38.20 -20.48 0.09
C ASP A 54 -37.23 -21.59 0.46
N SER A 55 -35.91 -21.30 0.42
CA SER A 55 -34.87 -22.25 0.83
C SER A 55 -34.96 -22.58 2.33
N VAL A 56 -35.26 -21.61 3.16
CA VAL A 56 -35.44 -21.82 4.62
C VAL A 56 -36.72 -22.61 4.88
N ILE A 57 -37.80 -22.32 4.20
CA ILE A 57 -39.06 -23.05 4.30
C ILE A 57 -38.89 -24.52 3.86
N ALA A 58 -38.16 -24.76 2.79
CA ALA A 58 -37.81 -26.11 2.33
C ALA A 58 -36.99 -26.89 3.36
N ALA A 59 -36.18 -26.21 4.20
CA ALA A 59 -35.44 -26.82 5.30
C ALA A 59 -36.32 -27.10 6.53
N GLY A 60 -37.60 -26.72 6.52
CA GLY A 60 -38.55 -26.96 7.60
C GLY A 60 -38.70 -25.85 8.64
N TYR A 61 -38.23 -24.64 8.31
CA TYR A 61 -38.26 -23.49 9.21
C TYR A 61 -38.97 -22.31 8.53
N GLN A 62 -39.20 -21.23 9.29
CA GLN A 62 -39.80 -20.02 8.75
C GLN A 62 -38.77 -18.89 8.74
N ALA A 63 -38.82 -18.04 7.70
CA ALA A 63 -38.00 -16.86 7.54
C ALA A 63 -38.80 -15.71 6.95
N GLU A 64 -38.47 -14.51 7.33
CA GLU A 64 -38.91 -13.26 6.73
C GLU A 64 -37.73 -12.30 6.65
N VAL A 65 -37.76 -11.34 5.72
CA VAL A 65 -36.78 -10.27 5.69
C VAL A 65 -36.89 -9.49 6.99
N ALA A 66 -35.77 -9.31 7.69
CA ALA A 66 -35.76 -8.63 9.00
C ALA A 66 -36.25 -7.18 8.83
N PRO A 67 -37.45 -6.83 9.29
CA PRO A 67 -38.03 -5.52 9.04
C PRO A 67 -37.42 -4.43 9.93
N ARG A 68 -36.80 -4.81 11.03
CA ARG A 68 -36.15 -3.89 11.97
C ARG A 68 -34.95 -4.56 12.65
N ALA A 69 -33.91 -3.76 12.87
CA ALA A 69 -32.80 -4.17 13.74
C ALA A 69 -33.29 -4.16 15.22
N ASP A 70 -32.70 -5.00 16.05
CA ASP A 70 -32.97 -4.99 17.49
C ASP A 70 -32.53 -3.68 18.15
N THR A 71 -31.46 -3.08 17.66
CA THR A 71 -30.96 -1.77 18.11
C THR A 71 -30.52 -0.96 16.89
N GLU A 72 -31.00 0.28 16.81
CA GLU A 72 -30.54 1.26 15.82
C GLU A 72 -29.74 2.36 16.55
N LEU A 73 -28.55 2.66 16.03
CA LEU A 73 -27.68 3.69 16.59
C LEU A 73 -27.51 4.82 15.58
N GLN A 74 -27.50 6.07 16.08
CA GLN A 74 -26.99 7.21 15.32
C GLN A 74 -25.51 7.37 15.60
N LEU A 75 -24.73 7.50 14.54
CA LEU A 75 -23.28 7.60 14.61
C LEU A 75 -22.82 9.00 14.22
N SER A 76 -21.73 9.44 14.82
CA SER A 76 -21.06 10.69 14.46
C SER A 76 -19.54 10.51 14.54
N GLY A 77 -18.84 11.28 13.72
CA GLY A 77 -17.38 11.21 13.64
C GLY A 77 -16.83 10.29 12.57
N LEU A 78 -17.68 9.53 11.87
CA LEU A 78 -17.27 8.68 10.75
C LEU A 78 -17.17 9.52 9.48
N SER A 79 -16.04 9.46 8.80
CA SER A 79 -15.79 10.26 7.59
C SER A 79 -15.49 9.43 6.35
N CYS A 80 -15.30 8.13 6.47
CA CYS A 80 -14.91 7.26 5.36
C CYS A 80 -15.35 5.81 5.59
N MET A 81 -15.25 5.00 4.56
CA MET A 81 -15.61 3.57 4.61
C MET A 81 -14.71 2.76 5.56
N HIS A 82 -13.49 3.20 5.80
CA HIS A 82 -12.62 2.57 6.79
C HIS A 82 -13.17 2.76 8.22
N CYS A 83 -13.63 3.96 8.54
CA CYS A 83 -14.32 4.25 9.80
C CYS A 83 -15.54 3.34 9.99
N VAL A 84 -16.32 3.17 8.93
CA VAL A 84 -17.48 2.26 8.91
C VAL A 84 -17.05 0.82 9.21
N GLY A 85 -15.98 0.34 8.59
CA GLY A 85 -15.43 -0.99 8.83
C GLY A 85 -14.95 -1.20 10.27
N THR A 86 -14.26 -0.23 10.83
CA THR A 86 -13.77 -0.25 12.22
C THR A 86 -14.93 -0.28 13.21
N THR A 87 -15.93 0.56 12.99
CA THR A 87 -17.14 0.60 13.82
C THR A 87 -17.93 -0.71 13.75
N ARG A 88 -18.06 -1.28 12.56
CA ARG A 88 -18.71 -2.58 12.37
C ARG A 88 -18.04 -3.68 13.19
N LYS A 89 -16.73 -3.78 13.12
CA LYS A 89 -15.97 -4.77 13.87
C LYS A 89 -16.10 -4.57 15.38
N ALA A 90 -16.04 -3.32 15.83
CA ALA A 90 -16.24 -3.00 17.25
C ALA A 90 -17.62 -3.44 17.74
N LEU A 91 -18.67 -3.21 16.96
CA LEU A 91 -20.04 -3.63 17.29
C LEU A 91 -20.20 -5.15 17.25
N GLU A 92 -19.64 -5.82 16.26
CA GLU A 92 -19.69 -7.27 16.12
C GLU A 92 -18.95 -8.01 17.24
N ALA A 93 -17.96 -7.36 17.85
CA ALA A 93 -17.21 -7.92 18.98
C ALA A 93 -17.97 -7.87 20.31
N VAL A 94 -19.06 -7.12 20.41
CA VAL A 94 -19.88 -7.05 21.62
C VAL A 94 -20.64 -8.37 21.82
N PRO A 95 -20.62 -8.98 23.03
CA PRO A 95 -21.37 -10.19 23.29
C PRO A 95 -22.87 -10.03 23.01
N GLY A 96 -23.46 -10.98 22.31
CA GLY A 96 -24.86 -10.97 21.92
C GLY A 96 -25.15 -10.36 20.54
N VAL A 97 -24.16 -9.73 19.88
CA VAL A 97 -24.34 -9.20 18.53
C VAL A 97 -24.15 -10.33 17.53
N PHE A 98 -25.17 -10.52 16.69
CA PHE A 98 -25.06 -11.46 15.55
C PHE A 98 -24.45 -10.78 14.33
N ALA A 99 -24.95 -9.61 13.97
CA ALA A 99 -24.45 -8.82 12.84
C ALA A 99 -24.70 -7.33 13.09
N ALA A 100 -23.85 -6.50 12.51
CA ALA A 100 -24.02 -5.05 12.49
C ALA A 100 -23.92 -4.55 11.05
N ASP A 101 -24.88 -3.77 10.61
CA ASP A 101 -24.90 -3.06 9.34
C ASP A 101 -24.64 -1.60 9.62
N VAL A 102 -23.47 -1.10 9.23
CA VAL A 102 -22.98 0.23 9.59
C VAL A 102 -22.86 1.11 8.35
N GLU A 103 -23.49 2.28 8.44
CA GLU A 103 -23.35 3.38 7.49
C GLU A 103 -22.61 4.56 8.17
N ILE A 104 -22.33 5.60 7.42
CA ILE A 104 -21.56 6.76 7.92
C ILE A 104 -22.27 7.45 9.13
N ASP A 105 -23.58 7.51 9.12
CA ASP A 105 -24.39 8.22 10.09
C ASP A 105 -25.28 7.31 10.97
N SER A 106 -25.33 6.04 10.69
CA SER A 106 -26.21 5.10 11.37
C SER A 106 -25.64 3.68 11.43
N ALA A 107 -26.12 2.92 12.41
CA ALA A 107 -25.82 1.50 12.51
C ALA A 107 -27.08 0.74 12.91
N LYS A 108 -27.30 -0.41 12.26
CA LYS A 108 -28.34 -1.38 12.61
C LYS A 108 -27.68 -2.62 13.19
N VAL A 109 -28.01 -2.94 14.43
CA VAL A 109 -27.43 -4.07 15.14
C VAL A 109 -28.49 -5.14 15.37
N TYR A 110 -28.18 -6.34 14.94
CA TYR A 110 -29.02 -7.53 15.08
C TYR A 110 -28.44 -8.43 16.17
N GLY A 111 -29.26 -8.82 17.09
CA GLY A 111 -28.87 -9.66 18.22
C GLY A 111 -29.24 -9.04 19.55
N ASP A 112 -29.18 -9.85 20.62
CA ASP A 112 -29.58 -9.45 21.95
C ASP A 112 -28.36 -8.89 22.72
N ALA A 113 -28.03 -7.63 22.43
CA ALA A 113 -26.93 -6.93 23.07
C ALA A 113 -27.45 -5.69 23.81
N ASP A 114 -26.83 -5.35 24.95
CA ASP A 114 -27.14 -4.16 25.70
C ASP A 114 -26.78 -2.90 24.90
N PRO A 115 -27.72 -1.96 24.66
CA PRO A 115 -27.44 -0.71 23.96
C PRO A 115 -26.28 0.09 24.54
N GLN A 116 -26.10 0.07 25.85
CA GLN A 116 -24.98 0.76 26.51
C GLN A 116 -23.64 0.14 26.17
N ALA A 117 -23.57 -1.19 26.07
CA ALA A 117 -22.36 -1.89 25.63
C ALA A 117 -22.02 -1.58 24.18
N LEU A 118 -23.03 -1.43 23.31
CA LEU A 118 -22.85 -1.04 21.90
C LEU A 118 -22.29 0.39 21.80
N ILE A 119 -22.86 1.33 22.55
CA ILE A 119 -22.39 2.72 22.59
C ILE A 119 -20.94 2.78 23.10
N ALA A 120 -20.65 2.05 24.18
CA ALA A 120 -19.29 1.98 24.73
C ALA A 120 -18.28 1.41 23.74
N ALA A 121 -18.66 0.40 22.95
CA ALA A 121 -17.81 -0.18 21.92
C ALA A 121 -17.50 0.83 20.80
N VAL A 122 -18.49 1.62 20.36
CA VAL A 122 -18.31 2.67 19.36
C VAL A 122 -17.41 3.80 19.90
N GLU A 123 -17.61 4.20 21.15
CA GLU A 123 -16.79 5.23 21.78
C GLU A 123 -15.34 4.75 21.98
N HIS A 124 -15.16 3.49 22.33
CA HIS A 124 -13.83 2.90 22.45
C HIS A 124 -13.11 2.83 21.11
N ALA A 125 -13.84 2.69 20.01
CA ALA A 125 -13.31 2.75 18.65
C ALA A 125 -12.99 4.19 18.19
N GLY A 126 -13.29 5.21 19.01
CA GLY A 126 -12.97 6.61 18.72
C GLY A 126 -14.09 7.41 18.05
N TYR A 127 -15.30 6.87 18.01
CA TYR A 127 -16.48 7.52 17.40
C TYR A 127 -17.57 7.73 18.45
N HIS A 128 -18.65 8.39 18.06
CA HIS A 128 -19.78 8.65 18.97
C HIS A 128 -21.04 7.95 18.47
N ALA A 129 -21.80 7.40 19.40
CA ALA A 129 -23.07 6.75 19.11
C ALA A 129 -24.13 7.12 20.15
N SER A 130 -25.39 7.18 19.69
CA SER A 130 -26.56 7.32 20.54
C SER A 130 -27.67 6.41 19.99
N VAL A 131 -28.57 5.96 20.88
CA VAL A 131 -29.70 5.13 20.46
C VAL A 131 -30.67 5.99 19.62
N ALA A 132 -31.01 5.55 18.41
CA ALA A 132 -31.95 6.23 17.54
C ALA A 132 -33.34 6.24 18.20
N GLY A 133 -33.96 7.43 18.29
CA GLY A 133 -35.26 7.61 18.95
C GLY A 133 -35.19 8.06 20.39
N ALA A 134 -34.02 8.15 21.02
CA ALA A 134 -33.84 8.85 22.25
C ALA A 134 -33.98 10.36 21.99
N VAL A 135 -35.04 10.97 22.55
CA VAL A 135 -35.25 12.41 22.45
C VAL A 135 -34.10 13.09 23.19
N VAL A 136 -33.22 13.70 22.45
CA VAL A 136 -32.25 14.64 23.02
C VAL A 136 -33.09 15.81 23.53
N PRO A 137 -33.04 16.18 24.80
CA PRO A 137 -33.71 17.39 25.26
C PRO A 137 -33.10 18.55 24.46
N LYS A 138 -33.92 19.21 23.66
CA LYS A 138 -33.56 20.50 23.06
C LYS A 138 -33.33 21.46 24.24
N THR A 139 -32.09 21.82 24.45
CA THR A 139 -31.77 23.02 25.23
C THR A 139 -32.22 24.19 24.39
N GLU A 140 -33.29 24.83 24.89
CA GLU A 140 -33.76 26.12 24.40
C GLU A 140 -32.63 27.16 24.46
N PRO A 141 -32.57 28.07 23.49
CA PRO A 141 -31.60 29.15 23.53
C PRO A 141 -32.02 30.16 24.62
N LEU A 142 -31.17 30.29 25.61
CA LEU A 142 -31.27 31.39 26.55
C LEU A 142 -30.78 32.67 25.92
N THR A 143 -31.70 33.63 25.83
CA THR A 143 -31.53 35.01 25.43
C THR A 143 -30.54 35.79 26.28
N ASP A 144 -29.76 36.63 25.59
CA ASP A 144 -29.07 37.84 26.03
C ASP A 144 -28.90 38.15 27.53
N ALA A 145 -27.68 38.11 27.95
CA ALA A 145 -27.12 39.05 28.90
C ALA A 145 -25.59 39.06 28.75
N THR A 146 -25.07 40.10 28.18
CA THR A 146 -23.68 40.49 28.28
C THR A 146 -23.34 40.82 29.75
N PRO A 147 -22.24 40.22 30.24
CA PRO A 147 -21.38 41.02 31.10
C PRO A 147 -19.90 40.87 30.75
N SER A 148 -19.25 41.99 30.86
CA SER A 148 -17.87 42.34 30.87
C SER A 148 -16.85 41.26 31.21
N LEU A 149 -15.81 41.24 30.39
CA LEU A 149 -14.58 40.46 30.53
C LEU A 149 -13.89 40.61 31.90
N PRO A 150 -13.41 39.50 32.46
CA PRO A 150 -12.25 39.52 33.33
C PRO A 150 -11.07 38.91 32.60
N ASP A 151 -9.88 39.44 32.92
CA ASP A 151 -8.55 39.07 32.46
C ASP A 151 -8.36 37.55 32.32
N VAL A 152 -8.01 37.13 31.12
CA VAL A 152 -7.66 35.76 30.85
C VAL A 152 -6.15 35.59 31.05
N GLN A 153 -5.77 34.96 32.12
CA GLN A 153 -4.51 34.22 32.19
C GLN A 153 -4.50 33.16 31.09
N PRO A 154 -3.40 32.91 30.41
CA PRO A 154 -3.35 31.86 29.40
C PRO A 154 -3.54 30.50 30.06
N ALA A 155 -4.73 29.98 29.91
CA ALA A 155 -4.99 28.59 30.23
C ALA A 155 -4.12 27.73 29.33
N ALA A 156 -3.47 26.76 29.92
CA ALA A 156 -2.81 25.66 29.25
C ALA A 156 -3.72 25.18 28.12
N GLN A 157 -3.20 25.21 26.91
CA GLN A 157 -3.88 24.64 25.75
C GLN A 157 -4.31 23.21 26.11
N PRO A 158 -5.57 22.85 25.94
CA PRO A 158 -5.88 21.46 25.87
C PRO A 158 -5.03 20.91 24.73
N SER A 159 -4.18 19.95 25.01
CA SER A 159 -3.65 19.09 23.99
C SER A 159 -4.86 18.68 23.16
N LEU A 160 -4.92 19.17 21.92
CA LEU A 160 -5.81 18.61 20.94
C LEU A 160 -5.61 17.10 21.05
N PRO A 161 -6.67 16.31 21.24
CA PRO A 161 -6.54 14.91 21.04
C PRO A 161 -5.91 14.79 19.66
N ALA A 162 -4.79 14.08 19.59
CA ALA A 162 -4.26 13.70 18.32
C ALA A 162 -5.48 13.23 17.53
N THR A 163 -5.82 13.96 16.49
CA THR A 163 -6.80 13.47 15.55
C THR A 163 -6.15 12.20 15.04
N ASP A 164 -6.55 11.09 15.59
CA ASP A 164 -6.35 9.80 15.00
C ASP A 164 -7.10 9.85 13.69
N SER A 165 -6.47 10.53 12.75
CA SER A 165 -6.75 10.28 11.36
C SER A 165 -6.47 8.81 11.16
N ALA A 166 -7.51 8.01 11.03
CA ALA A 166 -7.61 6.74 10.31
C ALA A 166 -6.38 5.80 10.29
N ASP A 167 -5.47 5.94 11.21
CA ASP A 167 -4.25 5.17 11.28
C ASP A 167 -4.19 4.39 12.59
N ASP A 168 -5.07 3.41 12.66
CA ASP A 168 -4.93 2.32 13.60
C ASP A 168 -3.74 1.42 13.17
N SER A 169 -2.66 2.03 12.68
CA SER A 169 -1.45 1.30 12.34
C SER A 169 -0.32 1.62 13.32
N VAL A 170 0.27 0.56 13.86
CA VAL A 170 1.43 0.64 14.74
C VAL A 170 2.62 0.05 13.99
N GLN A 171 3.73 0.77 13.98
CA GLN A 171 4.98 0.25 13.45
C GLN A 171 5.90 -0.15 14.61
N LEU A 172 6.42 -1.38 14.50
CA LEU A 172 7.34 -1.94 15.46
C LEU A 172 8.71 -2.16 14.82
N LEU A 173 9.76 -1.83 15.53
CA LEU A 173 11.12 -2.22 15.17
C LEU A 173 11.40 -3.57 15.81
N LEU A 174 11.79 -4.56 15.00
CA LEU A 174 11.99 -5.94 15.44
C LEU A 174 13.47 -6.29 15.53
N SER A 175 13.80 -7.17 16.44
CA SER A 175 15.14 -7.71 16.61
C SER A 175 15.13 -9.22 16.78
N GLY A 176 16.23 -9.87 16.39
CA GLY A 176 16.41 -11.31 16.55
C GLY A 176 15.87 -12.18 15.40
N MET A 177 15.25 -11.59 14.38
CA MET A 177 14.79 -12.32 13.19
C MET A 177 15.94 -12.55 12.22
N THR A 178 16.05 -13.76 11.69
CA THR A 178 17.13 -14.13 10.77
C THR A 178 16.64 -14.78 9.48
N CYS A 179 15.42 -15.28 9.41
CA CYS A 179 14.90 -15.99 8.23
C CYS A 179 13.39 -15.89 8.10
N ALA A 180 12.87 -16.40 6.99
CA ALA A 180 11.43 -16.40 6.68
C ALA A 180 10.58 -17.16 7.73
N SER A 181 11.11 -18.18 8.34
CA SER A 181 10.47 -18.92 9.44
C SER A 181 10.24 -18.00 10.65
N CYS A 182 11.22 -17.19 11.00
CA CYS A 182 11.10 -16.16 12.04
C CYS A 182 10.01 -15.14 11.70
N VAL A 183 9.98 -14.68 10.47
CA VAL A 183 8.96 -13.74 9.96
C VAL A 183 7.56 -14.30 10.17
N ASN A 184 7.32 -15.52 9.75
CA ASN A 184 6.02 -16.17 9.90
C ASN A 184 5.60 -16.27 11.37
N LYS A 185 6.54 -16.64 12.24
CA LYS A 185 6.29 -16.79 13.67
C LYS A 185 5.94 -15.48 14.36
N VAL A 186 6.68 -14.42 14.09
CA VAL A 186 6.40 -13.08 14.60
C VAL A 186 5.06 -12.58 14.09
N GLN A 187 4.77 -12.79 12.81
CA GLN A 187 3.50 -12.40 12.20
C GLN A 187 2.31 -13.11 12.87
N GLN A 188 2.41 -14.41 13.13
CA GLN A 188 1.38 -15.15 13.85
C GLN A 188 1.21 -14.68 15.29
N ALA A 189 2.30 -14.38 15.98
CA ALA A 189 2.27 -13.85 17.35
C ALA A 189 1.54 -12.51 17.40
N LEU A 190 1.82 -11.61 16.44
CA LEU A 190 1.14 -10.31 16.33
C LEU A 190 -0.34 -10.47 16.01
N GLN A 191 -0.69 -11.37 15.08
CA GLN A 191 -2.08 -11.61 14.69
C GLN A 191 -2.91 -12.23 15.83
N SER A 192 -2.30 -12.91 16.79
CA SER A 192 -2.97 -13.49 17.94
C SER A 192 -3.40 -12.45 18.98
N VAL A 193 -2.89 -11.23 18.93
CA VAL A 193 -3.24 -10.15 19.87
C VAL A 193 -4.65 -9.65 19.56
N PRO A 194 -5.53 -9.54 20.59
CA PRO A 194 -6.87 -9.00 20.37
C PRO A 194 -6.85 -7.58 19.78
N GLY A 195 -7.68 -7.32 18.77
CA GLY A 195 -7.79 -6.05 18.10
C GLY A 195 -6.90 -5.88 16.86
N VAL A 196 -6.03 -6.84 16.56
CA VAL A 196 -5.20 -6.84 15.36
C VAL A 196 -6.02 -7.27 14.15
N GLU A 197 -6.09 -6.41 13.12
CA GLU A 197 -6.70 -6.75 11.83
C GLU A 197 -5.73 -7.47 10.92
N HIS A 198 -4.59 -6.84 10.69
CA HIS A 198 -3.50 -7.37 9.87
C HIS A 198 -2.16 -7.06 10.52
N ALA A 199 -1.24 -8.02 10.44
CA ALA A 199 0.15 -7.83 10.80
C ALA A 199 1.03 -8.21 9.61
N ARG A 200 1.95 -7.33 9.23
CA ARG A 200 2.91 -7.53 8.14
C ARG A 200 4.32 -7.35 8.68
N VAL A 201 5.12 -8.37 8.56
CA VAL A 201 6.51 -8.37 9.02
C VAL A 201 7.44 -8.29 7.82
N ASN A 202 8.40 -7.38 7.87
CA ASN A 202 9.42 -7.19 6.85
C ASN A 202 10.80 -7.53 7.43
N LEU A 203 11.39 -8.63 6.95
CA LEU A 203 12.70 -9.07 7.40
C LEU A 203 13.81 -8.10 6.96
N ALA A 204 13.71 -7.54 5.76
CA ALA A 204 14.73 -6.65 5.21
C ALA A 204 14.89 -5.37 6.04
N GLU A 205 13.79 -4.78 6.49
CA GLU A 205 13.78 -3.58 7.34
C GLU A 205 13.73 -3.91 8.83
N ARG A 206 13.52 -5.18 9.17
CA ARG A 206 13.33 -5.64 10.56
C ARG A 206 12.23 -4.87 11.27
N SER A 207 11.11 -4.72 10.59
CA SER A 207 9.96 -3.98 11.08
C SER A 207 8.69 -4.77 10.90
N ALA A 208 7.67 -4.39 11.65
CA ALA A 208 6.31 -4.90 11.49
C ALA A 208 5.34 -3.74 11.41
N LEU A 209 4.40 -3.84 10.49
CA LEU A 209 3.25 -2.96 10.41
C LEU A 209 2.03 -3.71 10.90
N VAL A 210 1.42 -3.22 11.96
CA VAL A 210 0.22 -3.81 12.55
C VAL A 210 -0.94 -2.85 12.40
N THR A 211 -2.01 -3.29 11.76
CA THR A 211 -3.25 -2.52 11.62
C THR A 211 -4.31 -3.05 12.58
N GLY A 212 -5.12 -2.16 13.12
CA GLY A 212 -6.18 -2.48 14.08
C GLY A 212 -6.03 -1.72 15.40
N ALA A 213 -6.99 -1.89 16.29
CA ALA A 213 -7.09 -1.18 17.55
C ALA A 213 -6.31 -1.86 18.70
N ALA A 214 -5.24 -2.58 18.41
CA ALA A 214 -4.45 -3.27 19.44
C ALA A 214 -3.53 -2.32 20.21
N ASP A 215 -3.38 -2.57 21.50
CA ASP A 215 -2.43 -1.85 22.35
C ASP A 215 -0.98 -2.16 21.94
N ALA A 216 -0.16 -1.14 21.77
CA ALA A 216 1.24 -1.28 21.41
C ALA A 216 2.04 -2.13 22.42
N GLN A 217 1.78 -2.01 23.70
CA GLN A 217 2.44 -2.79 24.72
C GLN A 217 2.08 -4.28 24.64
N ALA A 218 0.83 -4.59 24.32
CA ALA A 218 0.40 -5.97 24.07
C ALA A 218 1.09 -6.59 22.86
N LEU A 219 1.31 -5.81 21.82
CA LEU A 219 2.05 -6.24 20.62
C LEU A 219 3.52 -6.54 20.95
N VAL A 220 4.18 -5.66 21.69
CA VAL A 220 5.56 -5.85 22.12
C VAL A 220 5.68 -7.10 23.00
N ALA A 221 4.77 -7.29 23.94
CA ALA A 221 4.75 -8.46 24.81
C ALA A 221 4.55 -9.77 24.04
N ALA A 222 3.69 -9.78 23.01
CA ALA A 222 3.46 -10.94 22.16
C ALA A 222 4.71 -11.33 21.37
N VAL A 223 5.45 -10.35 20.84
CA VAL A 223 6.70 -10.59 20.11
C VAL A 223 7.78 -11.12 21.05
N GLU A 224 7.91 -10.57 22.26
CA GLU A 224 8.86 -11.03 23.27
C GLU A 224 8.56 -12.46 23.72
N LYS A 225 7.28 -12.78 23.89
CA LYS A 225 6.85 -14.13 24.23
C LYS A 225 7.18 -15.14 23.13
N ALA A 226 7.20 -14.71 21.88
CA ALA A 226 7.61 -15.55 20.74
C ALA A 226 9.12 -15.74 20.65
N GLY A 227 9.92 -15.06 21.47
CA GLY A 227 11.37 -15.18 21.54
C GLY A 227 12.12 -14.12 20.72
N TYR A 228 11.48 -13.05 20.32
CA TYR A 228 12.06 -11.94 19.55
C TYR A 228 11.91 -10.61 20.28
N GLY A 229 12.67 -9.60 19.87
CA GLY A 229 12.56 -8.26 20.44
C GLY A 229 11.68 -7.37 19.59
N ALA A 230 10.93 -6.47 20.23
CA ALA A 230 10.14 -5.46 19.56
C ALA A 230 10.19 -4.14 20.32
N GLU A 231 10.18 -3.04 19.61
CA GLU A 231 10.17 -1.70 20.16
C GLU A 231 9.27 -0.80 19.32
N MET A 232 8.41 -0.03 19.99
CA MET A 232 7.58 0.95 19.32
C MET A 232 8.32 2.28 19.23
N ILE A 233 8.41 2.83 18.02
CA ILE A 233 9.04 4.13 17.77
C ILE A 233 8.06 4.98 16.96
N GLN A 234 7.67 6.12 17.51
CA GLN A 234 6.72 7.05 16.89
C GLN A 234 7.40 8.14 16.05
N ASP A 235 8.63 8.54 16.40
CA ASP A 235 9.36 9.58 15.72
C ASP A 235 10.17 8.99 14.56
N GLU A 236 9.94 9.51 13.35
CA GLU A 236 10.64 9.10 12.13
C GLU A 236 12.15 9.33 12.19
N THR A 237 12.58 10.45 12.75
CA THR A 237 14.01 10.77 12.88
C THR A 237 14.70 9.82 13.85
N GLU A 238 14.09 9.56 15.00
CA GLU A 238 14.60 8.62 15.99
C GLU A 238 14.62 7.21 15.43
N ARG A 239 13.57 6.80 14.73
CA ARG A 239 13.48 5.51 14.06
C ARG A 239 14.59 5.32 13.03
N ARG A 240 14.81 6.33 12.18
CA ARG A 240 15.88 6.33 11.18
C ARG A 240 17.24 6.19 11.81
N GLU A 241 17.53 6.99 12.85
CA GLU A 241 18.79 6.93 13.57
C GLU A 241 19.03 5.55 14.19
N ARG A 242 18.01 4.98 14.84
CA ARG A 242 18.08 3.64 15.42
C ARG A 242 18.27 2.56 14.38
N GLN A 243 17.54 2.61 13.25
CA GLN A 243 17.73 1.67 12.15
C GLN A 243 19.14 1.74 11.59
N GLN A 244 19.67 2.94 11.39
CA GLN A 244 21.04 3.13 10.90
C GLN A 244 22.09 2.63 11.90
N GLN A 245 21.92 2.94 13.18
CA GLN A 245 22.81 2.46 14.24
C GLN A 245 22.78 0.95 14.35
N THR A 246 21.60 0.36 14.33
CA THR A 246 21.42 -1.10 14.36
C THR A 246 22.03 -1.76 13.14
N ALA A 247 21.80 -1.21 11.94
CA ALA A 247 22.36 -1.74 10.70
C ALA A 247 23.90 -1.67 10.72
N ARG A 248 24.48 -0.55 11.15
CA ARG A 248 25.94 -0.41 11.28
C ARG A 248 26.51 -1.37 12.30
N ALA A 249 25.87 -1.47 13.48
CA ALA A 249 26.31 -2.38 14.54
C ALA A 249 26.24 -3.84 14.08
N ASN A 250 25.18 -4.23 13.40
CA ASN A 250 25.02 -5.59 12.84
C ASN A 250 26.06 -5.86 11.76
N MET A 251 26.28 -4.94 10.83
CA MET A 251 27.27 -5.09 9.79
C MET A 251 28.69 -5.25 10.36
N LYS A 252 29.03 -4.42 11.32
CA LYS A 252 30.32 -4.48 12.02
C LYS A 252 30.47 -5.79 12.78
N ARG A 253 29.42 -6.22 13.49
CA ARG A 253 29.40 -7.50 14.22
C ARG A 253 29.56 -8.68 13.27
N PHE A 254 28.78 -8.76 12.19
CA PHE A 254 28.88 -9.85 11.22
C PHE A 254 30.22 -9.86 10.51
N SER A 255 30.79 -8.70 10.17
CA SER A 255 32.10 -8.61 9.55
C SER A 255 33.20 -9.11 10.47
N TRP A 256 33.15 -8.74 11.75
CA TRP A 256 34.10 -9.20 12.74
C TRP A 256 33.96 -10.71 13.00
N GLN A 257 32.75 -11.20 13.14
CA GLN A 257 32.47 -12.62 13.33
C GLN A 257 32.87 -13.45 12.10
N ALA A 258 32.63 -12.94 10.90
CA ALA A 258 33.09 -13.55 9.66
C ALA A 258 34.62 -13.63 9.60
N ALA A 259 35.29 -12.54 9.95
CA ALA A 259 36.76 -12.46 10.01
C ALA A 259 37.33 -13.47 11.02
N LEU A 260 36.72 -13.59 12.19
CA LEU A 260 37.13 -14.54 13.21
C LEU A 260 36.99 -16.00 12.75
N GLY A 261 35.82 -16.33 12.18
CA GLY A 261 35.56 -17.67 11.64
C GLY A 261 36.48 -18.04 10.49
N LEU A 262 36.69 -17.12 9.56
CA LEU A 262 37.58 -17.36 8.40
C LEU A 262 39.05 -17.37 8.78
N ALA A 263 39.47 -16.58 9.79
CA ALA A 263 40.85 -16.59 10.28
C ALA A 263 41.29 -17.93 10.86
N LEU A 264 40.34 -18.70 11.39
CA LEU A 264 40.60 -20.09 11.80
C LEU A 264 40.37 -21.06 10.66
N GLY A 265 39.24 -20.92 9.92
CA GLY A 265 38.82 -21.88 8.89
C GLY A 265 39.74 -21.90 7.67
N ILE A 266 40.18 -20.77 7.15
CA ILE A 266 41.02 -20.69 5.95
C ILE A 266 42.39 -21.36 6.18
N PRO A 267 43.14 -21.11 7.24
CA PRO A 267 44.37 -21.81 7.50
C PRO A 267 44.20 -23.33 7.65
N LEU A 268 43.14 -23.77 8.32
CA LEU A 268 42.88 -25.22 8.48
C LEU A 268 42.51 -25.85 7.12
N MET A 269 41.74 -25.19 6.31
CA MET A 269 41.40 -25.68 4.97
C MET A 269 42.64 -25.73 4.06
N ALA A 270 43.48 -24.69 4.12
CA ALA A 270 44.73 -24.62 3.36
C ALA A 270 45.68 -25.77 3.79
N TRP A 271 45.75 -26.05 5.07
CA TRP A 271 46.51 -27.20 5.59
C TRP A 271 46.05 -28.51 4.94
N GLY A 272 44.73 -28.77 4.89
CA GLY A 272 44.18 -29.97 4.28
C GLY A 272 44.36 -30.06 2.77
N LEU A 273 44.29 -28.93 2.06
CA LEU A 273 44.44 -28.85 0.58
C LEU A 273 45.92 -28.91 0.12
N PHE A 274 46.87 -28.41 0.91
CA PHE A 274 48.28 -28.35 0.51
C PHE A 274 49.13 -29.45 1.13
N GLY A 275 48.56 -30.59 1.38
CA GLY A 275 49.28 -31.81 1.76
C GLY A 275 49.35 -32.11 3.27
N GLY A 276 48.73 -31.26 4.09
CA GLY A 276 48.59 -31.57 5.54
C GLY A 276 47.54 -32.65 5.79
N SER A 277 47.71 -33.37 6.87
CA SER A 277 46.77 -34.44 7.28
C SER A 277 45.77 -33.90 8.28
N MET A 278 44.47 -34.09 7.97
CA MET A 278 43.37 -33.84 8.91
C MET A 278 43.06 -35.08 9.75
N THR A 279 43.71 -36.19 9.50
CA THR A 279 43.50 -37.43 10.27
C THR A 279 44.29 -37.39 11.56
N LEU A 280 43.68 -37.78 12.67
CA LEU A 280 44.27 -37.82 13.97
C LEU A 280 45.30 -38.97 14.08
N THR A 281 46.53 -38.64 14.52
CA THR A 281 47.55 -39.56 14.87
C THR A 281 47.94 -39.38 16.34
N PRO A 282 48.56 -40.38 17.00
CA PRO A 282 48.95 -40.22 18.39
C PRO A 282 49.87 -39.05 18.67
N GLU A 283 50.71 -38.69 17.70
CA GLU A 283 51.64 -37.55 17.81
C GLU A 283 50.95 -36.19 17.68
N THR A 284 49.83 -36.12 16.96
CA THR A 284 49.10 -34.87 16.67
C THR A 284 47.88 -34.65 17.59
N GLN A 285 47.59 -35.59 18.50
CA GLN A 285 46.43 -35.51 19.38
C GLN A 285 46.35 -34.24 20.21
N ARG A 286 47.44 -33.86 20.85
CA ARG A 286 47.49 -32.63 21.68
C ARG A 286 47.35 -31.33 20.86
N PRO A 287 48.11 -31.12 19.76
CA PRO A 287 47.92 -29.98 18.90
C PRO A 287 46.50 -29.87 18.36
N TRP A 288 45.88 -30.94 17.91
CA TRP A 288 44.50 -30.94 17.43
C TRP A 288 43.47 -30.71 18.53
N LEU A 289 43.74 -31.14 19.77
CA LEU A 289 42.90 -30.80 20.91
C LEU A 289 42.92 -29.31 21.18
N LEU A 290 44.07 -28.64 21.03
CA LEU A 290 44.22 -27.21 21.14
C LEU A 290 43.39 -26.50 20.00
N VAL A 291 43.50 -27.02 18.78
CA VAL A 291 42.70 -26.51 17.65
C VAL A 291 41.21 -26.72 17.93
N GLY A 292 40.79 -27.83 18.52
CA GLY A 292 39.41 -28.08 18.91
C GLY A 292 38.90 -27.06 19.95
N VAL A 293 39.69 -26.72 20.94
CA VAL A 293 39.37 -25.71 21.94
C VAL A 293 39.29 -24.32 21.31
N ILE A 294 40.22 -23.95 20.42
CA ILE A 294 40.20 -22.68 19.67
C ILE A 294 38.96 -22.64 18.80
N THR A 295 38.58 -23.74 18.14
CA THR A 295 37.38 -23.84 17.31
C THR A 295 36.12 -23.61 18.15
N LEU A 296 36.06 -24.20 19.36
CA LEU A 296 34.93 -23.97 20.27
C LEU A 296 34.83 -22.47 20.65
N ALA A 297 35.96 -21.81 20.94
CA ALA A 297 35.99 -20.40 21.23
C ALA A 297 35.47 -19.58 20.05
N VAL A 298 35.91 -19.90 18.83
CA VAL A 298 35.39 -19.25 17.61
C VAL A 298 33.89 -19.49 17.42
N MET A 299 33.42 -20.71 17.64
CA MET A 299 32.00 -21.03 17.57
C MET A 299 31.18 -20.21 18.58
N VAL A 300 31.67 -20.04 19.79
CA VAL A 300 30.98 -19.25 20.82
C VAL A 300 31.00 -17.76 20.50
N PHE A 301 32.12 -17.20 20.10
CA PHE A 301 32.26 -15.76 19.85
C PHE A 301 31.71 -15.32 18.46
N ALA A 302 31.95 -16.11 17.45
CA ALA A 302 31.51 -15.78 16.09
C ALA A 302 30.13 -16.36 15.73
N GLY A 303 29.73 -17.47 16.35
CA GLY A 303 28.48 -18.15 16.04
C GLY A 303 27.51 -18.31 17.21
N GLY A 304 27.74 -17.66 18.34
CA GLY A 304 26.91 -17.79 19.55
C GLY A 304 25.45 -17.41 19.32
N HIS A 305 25.20 -16.46 18.45
CA HIS A 305 23.85 -16.04 18.06
C HIS A 305 23.06 -17.15 17.34
N PHE A 306 23.70 -18.00 16.55
CA PHE A 306 23.05 -19.14 15.89
C PHE A 306 22.55 -20.15 16.95
N TYR A 307 23.36 -20.46 17.94
CA TYR A 307 22.99 -21.41 18.98
C TYR A 307 21.91 -20.86 19.91
N ARG A 308 22.01 -19.60 20.29
CA ARG A 308 20.99 -18.95 21.13
C ARG A 308 19.63 -18.87 20.41
N ASN A 309 19.62 -18.49 19.15
CA ASN A 309 18.40 -18.38 18.36
C ASN A 309 17.80 -19.75 18.10
N ALA A 310 18.61 -20.75 17.82
CA ALA A 310 18.16 -22.12 17.65
C ALA A 310 17.52 -22.66 18.93
N TRP A 311 18.09 -22.40 20.07
CA TRP A 311 17.55 -22.80 21.36
C TRP A 311 16.23 -22.12 21.68
N ARG A 312 16.14 -20.82 21.45
CA ARG A 312 14.88 -20.07 21.61
C ARG A 312 13.78 -20.58 20.71
N ALA A 313 14.09 -20.84 19.45
CA ALA A 313 13.15 -21.39 18.50
C ALA A 313 12.64 -22.76 18.94
N LEU A 314 13.52 -23.64 19.42
CA LEU A 314 13.17 -24.96 19.93
C LEU A 314 12.26 -24.86 21.15
N MET A 315 12.57 -23.96 22.09
CA MET A 315 11.73 -23.71 23.27
C MET A 315 10.33 -23.24 22.90
N ASN A 316 10.18 -22.54 21.79
CA ASN A 316 8.92 -22.07 21.26
C ASN A 316 8.25 -23.06 20.28
N GLY A 317 8.77 -24.27 20.15
CA GLY A 317 8.22 -25.33 19.32
C GLY A 317 8.42 -25.14 17.82
N SER A 318 9.46 -24.39 17.41
CA SER A 318 9.78 -24.16 15.99
C SER A 318 11.23 -24.41 15.67
N ALA A 319 11.54 -24.45 14.39
CA ALA A 319 12.90 -24.56 13.86
C ALA A 319 13.12 -23.44 12.83
N THR A 320 14.33 -22.88 12.83
CA THR A 320 14.72 -21.78 11.94
C THR A 320 16.02 -22.14 11.19
N MET A 321 16.46 -21.24 10.35
CA MET A 321 17.78 -21.32 9.71
C MET A 321 18.90 -21.52 10.74
N ASP A 322 18.83 -20.81 11.86
CA ASP A 322 19.82 -20.93 12.92
C ASP A 322 19.89 -22.35 13.51
N THR A 323 18.74 -23.05 13.56
CA THR A 323 18.68 -24.46 13.94
C THR A 323 19.52 -25.32 13.00
N LEU A 324 19.42 -25.09 11.69
CA LEU A 324 20.20 -25.85 10.69
C LEU A 324 21.69 -25.62 10.84
N VAL A 325 22.10 -24.35 11.00
CA VAL A 325 23.51 -23.99 11.21
C VAL A 325 24.05 -24.57 12.53
N ALA A 326 23.27 -24.43 13.60
CA ALA A 326 23.66 -24.96 14.92
C ALA A 326 23.82 -26.47 14.92
N LEU A 327 22.88 -27.18 14.32
CA LEU A 327 22.98 -28.65 14.22
C LEU A 327 24.18 -29.07 13.37
N GLY A 328 24.40 -28.47 12.22
CA GLY A 328 25.48 -28.81 11.30
C GLY A 328 26.87 -28.55 11.90
N THR A 329 27.09 -27.35 12.40
CA THR A 329 28.38 -26.98 12.99
C THR A 329 28.63 -27.66 14.33
N GLY A 330 27.60 -27.79 15.15
CA GLY A 330 27.68 -28.48 16.42
C GLY A 330 27.99 -29.99 16.25
N ALA A 331 27.34 -30.62 15.29
CA ALA A 331 27.61 -32.04 14.98
C ALA A 331 29.04 -32.24 14.48
N ALA A 332 29.53 -31.39 13.61
CA ALA A 332 30.92 -31.46 13.11
C ALA A 332 31.93 -31.28 14.24
N TRP A 333 31.76 -30.34 15.11
CA TRP A 333 32.64 -30.11 16.25
C TRP A 333 32.58 -31.25 17.28
N LEU A 334 31.37 -31.70 17.65
CA LEU A 334 31.19 -32.78 18.61
C LEU A 334 31.83 -34.10 18.11
N TYR A 335 31.65 -34.41 16.86
CA TYR A 335 32.29 -35.59 16.25
C TYR A 335 33.81 -35.45 16.31
N SER A 336 34.36 -34.30 15.90
CA SER A 336 35.78 -34.08 15.87
C SER A 336 36.43 -34.11 17.25
N ILE A 337 35.77 -33.51 18.26
CA ILE A 337 36.29 -33.54 19.62
C ILE A 337 36.19 -34.90 20.26
N ALA A 338 35.14 -35.68 19.95
CA ALA A 338 34.99 -37.06 20.39
C ALA A 338 36.11 -37.95 19.83
N VAL A 339 36.42 -37.79 18.55
CA VAL A 339 37.56 -38.47 17.92
C VAL A 339 38.88 -38.07 18.58
N ASN A 340 39.03 -36.78 18.90
CA ASN A 340 40.26 -36.25 19.48
C ASN A 340 40.51 -36.76 20.92
N ILE A 341 39.46 -36.87 21.74
CA ILE A 341 39.55 -37.32 23.15
C ILE A 341 39.59 -38.83 23.23
N TRP A 342 38.78 -39.53 22.41
CA TRP A 342 38.66 -40.98 22.43
C TRP A 342 38.97 -41.63 21.06
N PRO A 343 40.21 -41.54 20.56
CA PRO A 343 40.51 -42.04 19.20
C PRO A 343 40.35 -43.54 19.06
N ASP A 344 40.48 -44.30 20.15
CA ASP A 344 40.42 -45.77 20.12
C ASP A 344 39.01 -46.33 19.88
N PHE A 345 37.95 -45.52 20.09
CA PHE A 345 36.57 -45.90 19.77
C PHE A 345 36.26 -45.80 18.30
N PHE A 346 37.08 -45.16 17.50
CA PHE A 346 36.87 -44.93 16.08
C PHE A 346 37.86 -45.73 15.23
N PRO A 347 37.41 -46.34 14.11
CA PRO A 347 38.32 -46.96 13.15
C PRO A 347 39.31 -45.93 12.60
N MET A 348 40.51 -46.37 12.17
CA MET A 348 41.53 -45.44 11.60
C MET A 348 41.00 -44.57 10.47
N ALA A 349 40.13 -45.14 9.62
CA ALA A 349 39.51 -44.40 8.51
C ALA A 349 38.50 -43.36 8.96
N ALA A 350 37.94 -43.47 10.18
CA ALA A 350 36.97 -42.53 10.74
C ALA A 350 37.60 -41.43 11.62
N ARG A 351 38.94 -41.41 11.74
CA ARG A 351 39.62 -40.40 12.58
C ARG A 351 39.90 -39.07 11.88
N HIS A 352 39.12 -38.72 10.88
CA HIS A 352 39.21 -37.45 10.21
C HIS A 352 38.52 -36.34 11.04
N LEU A 353 39.18 -35.21 11.20
CA LEU A 353 38.68 -34.09 11.97
C LEU A 353 38.02 -33.03 11.08
N TYR A 354 36.91 -32.43 11.53
CA TYR A 354 36.11 -31.46 10.78
C TYR A 354 36.01 -30.10 11.47
N TYR A 355 37.06 -29.69 12.21
CA TYR A 355 37.09 -28.36 12.85
C TYR A 355 37.00 -27.21 11.82
N GLU A 356 37.64 -27.37 10.66
CA GLU A 356 37.59 -26.43 9.57
C GLU A 356 36.16 -26.25 9.06
N ALA A 357 35.38 -27.28 9.00
CA ALA A 357 33.99 -27.20 8.54
C ALA A 357 33.16 -26.30 9.45
N SER A 358 33.24 -26.48 10.77
CA SER A 358 32.53 -25.65 11.73
C SER A 358 32.96 -24.16 11.62
N ALA A 359 34.26 -23.89 11.59
CA ALA A 359 34.78 -22.53 11.51
C ALA A 359 34.44 -21.86 10.18
N MET A 360 34.62 -22.55 9.06
CA MET A 360 34.34 -22.03 7.72
C MET A 360 32.86 -21.75 7.50
N ILE A 361 31.99 -22.65 7.94
CA ILE A 361 30.53 -22.46 7.79
C ILE A 361 30.09 -21.22 8.56
N ILE A 362 30.49 -21.07 9.82
CA ILE A 362 30.17 -19.90 10.62
C ILE A 362 30.74 -18.64 9.98
N GLY A 363 32.00 -18.67 9.54
CA GLY A 363 32.63 -17.54 8.87
C GLY A 363 31.93 -17.14 7.57
N LEU A 364 31.60 -18.09 6.73
CA LEU A 364 30.95 -17.84 5.45
C LEU A 364 29.49 -17.37 5.61
N ILE A 365 28.74 -17.93 6.54
CA ILE A 365 27.37 -17.50 6.81
C ILE A 365 27.36 -16.06 7.36
N ASN A 366 28.26 -15.74 8.28
CA ASN A 366 28.41 -14.36 8.80
C ASN A 366 28.88 -13.38 7.71
N LEU A 367 29.77 -13.81 6.81
CA LEU A 367 30.19 -13.01 5.67
C LEU A 367 29.00 -12.74 4.73
N GLY A 368 28.19 -13.75 4.47
CA GLY A 368 26.95 -13.61 3.71
C GLY A 368 26.00 -12.60 4.34
N HIS A 369 25.82 -12.65 5.65
CA HIS A 369 25.01 -11.69 6.39
C HIS A 369 25.59 -10.25 6.35
N ALA A 370 26.90 -10.11 6.46
CA ALA A 370 27.57 -8.80 6.36
C ALA A 370 27.37 -8.17 4.97
N LEU A 371 27.57 -8.96 3.91
CA LEU A 371 27.40 -8.51 2.53
C LEU A 371 25.92 -8.20 2.23
N GLU A 372 25.01 -9.00 2.76
CA GLU A 372 23.58 -8.78 2.69
C GLU A 372 23.19 -7.45 3.34
N GLN A 373 23.69 -7.16 4.55
CA GLN A 373 23.45 -5.89 5.24
C GLN A 373 23.94 -4.69 4.41
N ARG A 374 25.12 -4.82 3.82
CA ARG A 374 25.69 -3.78 2.95
C ARG A 374 24.81 -3.52 1.72
N ALA A 375 24.35 -4.57 1.05
CA ALA A 375 23.52 -4.43 -0.12
C ALA A 375 22.12 -3.90 0.24
N ARG A 376 21.60 -4.29 1.39
CA ARG A 376 20.30 -3.83 1.91
C ARG A 376 20.27 -2.33 2.16
N GLN A 377 21.37 -1.74 2.62
CA GLN A 377 21.48 -0.28 2.81
C GLN A 377 21.25 0.48 1.50
N ARG A 378 21.64 -0.08 0.35
CA ARG A 378 21.40 0.55 -0.96
C ARG A 378 19.93 0.54 -1.35
N SER A 379 19.17 -0.49 -0.99
CA SER A 379 17.75 -0.63 -1.35
C SER A 379 16.86 0.41 -0.68
N SER A 380 17.22 0.91 0.49
CA SER A 380 16.45 1.92 1.24
C SER A 380 16.77 3.36 0.89
N GLN A 381 17.67 3.63 -0.08
CA GLN A 381 18.11 4.99 -0.43
C GLN A 381 16.97 5.90 -0.89
N ALA A 382 15.97 5.38 -1.60
CA ALA A 382 14.85 6.18 -2.09
C ALA A 382 14.04 6.79 -0.93
N LEU A 383 13.75 6.00 0.11
CA LEU A 383 13.08 6.49 1.31
C LEU A 383 13.97 7.48 2.08
N GLU A 384 15.27 7.21 2.18
CA GLU A 384 16.24 8.12 2.83
C GLU A 384 16.29 9.48 2.12
N ARG A 385 16.25 9.51 0.79
CA ARG A 385 16.20 10.76 0.02
C ARG A 385 14.97 11.57 0.39
N LEU A 386 13.80 10.94 0.53
CA LEU A 386 12.58 11.63 0.95
C LEU A 386 12.69 12.17 2.38
N LEU A 387 13.32 11.42 3.29
CA LEU A 387 13.54 11.84 4.67
C LEU A 387 14.48 13.03 4.77
N ASP A 388 15.46 13.14 3.86
CA ASP A 388 16.45 14.23 3.83
C ASP A 388 15.90 15.54 3.23
N LEU A 389 14.66 15.54 2.70
CA LEU A 389 14.06 16.72 2.10
C LEU A 389 13.58 17.77 3.12
N THR A 390 13.56 17.46 4.40
CA THR A 390 13.10 18.39 5.42
C THR A 390 14.25 19.23 5.93
N PRO A 391 14.18 20.58 5.82
CA PRO A 391 15.24 21.45 6.37
C PRO A 391 15.17 21.49 7.91
N PRO A 392 16.29 21.72 8.59
CA PRO A 392 16.30 21.74 10.05
C PRO A 392 15.69 23.01 10.65
N THR A 393 15.63 24.10 9.88
CA THR A 393 15.12 25.41 10.33
C THR A 393 14.18 26.04 9.34
N ALA A 394 13.37 26.97 9.82
CA ALA A 394 12.48 27.80 9.01
C ALA A 394 12.69 29.26 9.40
N ARG A 395 12.52 30.16 8.43
CA ARG A 395 12.64 31.61 8.66
C ARG A 395 11.29 32.21 8.99
N LEU A 396 11.07 32.50 10.27
CA LEU A 396 9.85 33.12 10.76
C LEU A 396 9.88 34.62 10.49
N VAL A 397 8.77 35.15 9.91
CA VAL A 397 8.57 36.58 9.70
C VAL A 397 7.53 37.09 10.69
N THR A 398 7.92 38.05 11.51
CA THR A 398 7.05 38.74 12.48
C THR A 398 7.19 40.23 12.30
N ASP A 399 6.35 41.01 13.01
CA ASP A 399 6.43 42.48 13.02
C ASP A 399 7.77 43.00 13.54
N ASP A 400 8.45 42.19 14.36
CA ASP A 400 9.77 42.53 14.92
C ASP A 400 10.95 42.18 14.01
N GLY A 401 10.71 41.61 12.83
CA GLY A 401 11.69 41.21 11.86
C GLY A 401 11.70 39.71 11.55
N GLU A 402 12.77 39.25 10.91
CA GLU A 402 12.93 37.83 10.50
C GLU A 402 13.94 37.14 11.41
N ARG A 403 13.66 35.89 11.78
CA ARG A 403 14.58 35.05 12.54
C ARG A 403 14.46 33.61 12.13
N ASP A 404 15.55 32.87 12.25
CA ASP A 404 15.52 31.42 12.05
C ASP A 404 15.02 30.73 13.33
N ILE A 405 14.09 29.80 13.17
CA ILE A 405 13.59 28.97 14.26
C ILE A 405 13.78 27.50 13.91
N PRO A 406 13.93 26.60 14.89
CA PRO A 406 13.91 25.17 14.64
C PRO A 406 12.60 24.75 14.00
N LEU A 407 12.66 23.77 13.09
CA LEU A 407 11.46 23.29 12.40
C LEU A 407 10.36 22.81 13.36
N ALA A 408 10.75 22.19 14.48
CA ALA A 408 9.82 21.72 15.51
C ALA A 408 9.01 22.85 16.19
N GLU A 409 9.47 24.09 16.13
CA GLU A 409 8.80 25.25 16.72
C GLU A 409 7.81 25.92 15.77
N VAL A 410 7.75 25.51 14.50
CA VAL A 410 6.79 26.05 13.52
C VAL A 410 5.38 25.63 13.88
N GLN A 411 4.47 26.59 13.96
CA GLN A 411 3.05 26.38 14.25
C GLN A 411 2.18 26.82 13.08
N LEU A 412 0.96 26.28 13.04
CA LEU A 412 -0.04 26.68 12.04
C LEU A 412 -0.31 28.19 12.08
N GLY A 413 -0.42 28.79 10.89
CA GLY A 413 -0.69 30.22 10.74
C GLY A 413 0.54 31.11 10.81
N MET A 414 1.73 30.61 11.14
CA MET A 414 2.96 31.37 11.07
C MET A 414 3.29 31.76 9.64
N THR A 415 3.77 32.99 9.47
CA THR A 415 4.27 33.48 8.18
C THR A 415 5.75 33.21 8.07
N LEU A 416 6.15 32.51 7.00
CA LEU A 416 7.52 32.09 6.76
C LEU A 416 8.01 32.65 5.42
N ARG A 417 9.32 32.89 5.33
CA ARG A 417 9.96 33.39 4.11
C ARG A 417 10.72 32.27 3.39
N LEU A 418 10.58 32.26 2.07
CA LEU A 418 11.38 31.44 1.18
C LEU A 418 12.15 32.34 0.21
N THR A 419 13.42 32.03 0.00
CA THR A 419 14.29 32.68 -0.98
C THR A 419 14.96 31.64 -1.86
N THR A 420 15.57 32.08 -2.96
CA THR A 420 16.25 31.20 -3.93
C THR A 420 17.20 30.23 -3.23
N GLY A 421 17.08 28.95 -3.54
CA GLY A 421 17.90 27.88 -2.95
C GLY A 421 17.35 27.27 -1.67
N ASP A 422 16.34 27.89 -1.05
CA ASP A 422 15.74 27.35 0.17
C ASP A 422 14.90 26.13 -0.11
N ARG A 423 14.87 25.20 0.84
CA ARG A 423 13.95 24.09 0.87
C ARG A 423 12.71 24.46 1.67
N VAL A 424 11.55 24.16 1.16
CA VAL A 424 10.29 24.49 1.84
C VAL A 424 10.17 23.64 3.12
N PRO A 425 9.97 24.26 4.29
CA PRO A 425 9.98 23.53 5.57
C PRO A 425 8.66 22.85 5.92
N VAL A 426 7.52 23.47 5.53
CA VAL A 426 6.18 22.99 5.84
C VAL A 426 5.25 23.29 4.67
N ASP A 427 4.09 22.64 4.61
CA ASP A 427 3.06 22.97 3.62
C ASP A 427 2.39 24.29 3.99
N GLY A 428 2.04 25.08 2.99
CA GLY A 428 1.37 26.35 3.21
C GLY A 428 0.85 27.00 1.95
N GLU A 429 0.29 28.19 2.12
CA GLU A 429 -0.27 29.01 1.06
C GLU A 429 0.53 30.30 0.93
N ILE A 430 0.91 30.64 -0.30
CA ILE A 430 1.65 31.88 -0.57
C ILE A 430 0.75 33.09 -0.30
N VAL A 431 1.25 33.99 0.53
CA VAL A 431 0.55 35.25 0.89
C VAL A 431 1.01 36.39 -0.01
N GLN A 432 2.29 36.46 -0.32
CA GLN A 432 2.89 37.54 -1.08
C GLN A 432 4.09 37.05 -1.90
N GLY A 433 4.20 37.51 -3.13
CA GLY A 433 5.34 37.27 -4.00
C GLY A 433 5.10 36.15 -5.02
N GLU A 434 6.11 35.95 -5.87
CA GLU A 434 6.13 34.91 -6.90
C GLU A 434 7.39 34.08 -6.75
N VAL A 435 7.29 32.78 -7.07
CA VAL A 435 8.37 31.83 -6.92
C VAL A 435 8.28 30.75 -7.99
N TRP A 436 9.44 30.27 -8.41
CA TRP A 436 9.59 29.05 -9.21
C TRP A 436 10.06 27.93 -8.28
N LEU A 437 9.27 26.87 -8.17
CA LEU A 437 9.56 25.73 -7.30
C LEU A 437 9.94 24.50 -8.10
N ASP A 438 11.04 23.87 -7.74
CA ASP A 438 11.42 22.56 -8.22
C ASP A 438 10.74 21.50 -7.34
N GLU A 439 9.74 20.84 -7.87
CA GLU A 439 8.94 19.81 -7.22
C GLU A 439 9.30 18.40 -7.68
N ALA A 440 10.41 18.21 -8.39
CA ALA A 440 10.79 16.94 -9.01
C ALA A 440 10.90 15.78 -8.00
N MET A 441 11.32 16.05 -6.77
CA MET A 441 11.48 15.04 -5.73
C MET A 441 10.14 14.50 -5.21
N LEU A 442 9.05 15.25 -5.34
CA LEU A 442 7.71 14.84 -4.91
C LEU A 442 6.84 14.38 -6.08
N THR A 443 6.87 15.07 -7.20
CA THR A 443 5.98 14.84 -8.33
C THR A 443 6.61 14.08 -9.48
N GLY A 444 7.94 14.02 -9.54
CA GLY A 444 8.68 13.49 -10.68
C GLY A 444 8.77 14.44 -11.88
N GLU A 445 8.16 15.63 -11.83
CA GLU A 445 8.24 16.62 -12.90
C GLU A 445 9.54 17.42 -12.84
N ALA A 446 10.33 17.37 -13.91
CA ALA A 446 11.65 18.00 -13.97
C ALA A 446 11.57 19.53 -14.15
N VAL A 447 10.46 20.05 -14.66
CA VAL A 447 10.30 21.48 -14.95
C VAL A 447 9.83 22.23 -13.70
N PRO A 448 10.52 23.31 -13.28
CA PRO A 448 10.05 24.15 -12.17
C PRO A 448 8.66 24.74 -12.44
N GLN A 449 7.84 24.79 -11.38
CA GLN A 449 6.49 25.31 -11.43
C GLN A 449 6.43 26.74 -10.88
N GLN A 450 5.77 27.65 -11.61
CA GLN A 450 5.54 29.02 -11.14
C GLN A 450 4.36 29.05 -10.16
N LYS A 451 4.58 29.66 -9.02
CA LYS A 451 3.59 29.83 -7.95
C LYS A 451 3.50 31.30 -7.53
N GLY A 452 2.30 31.76 -7.26
CA GLY A 452 2.02 33.13 -6.79
C GLY A 452 1.06 33.16 -5.61
N ALA A 453 0.61 34.35 -5.22
CA ALA A 453 -0.31 34.51 -4.09
C ALA A 453 -1.56 33.61 -4.25
N GLY A 454 -1.92 32.87 -3.19
CA GLY A 454 -3.03 31.91 -3.18
C GLY A 454 -2.66 30.49 -3.57
N ASP A 455 -1.48 30.26 -4.14
CA ASP A 455 -1.02 28.92 -4.50
C ASP A 455 -0.41 28.18 -3.31
N THR A 456 -0.51 26.88 -3.33
CA THR A 456 0.01 26.01 -2.27
C THR A 456 1.46 25.65 -2.52
N VAL A 457 2.28 25.69 -1.47
CA VAL A 457 3.65 25.16 -1.46
C VAL A 457 3.72 23.93 -0.58
N HIS A 458 4.58 22.98 -0.95
CA HIS A 458 4.72 21.71 -0.25
C HIS A 458 6.12 21.56 0.35
N ALA A 459 6.18 21.04 1.57
CA ALA A 459 7.44 20.74 2.24
C ALA A 459 8.32 19.82 1.38
N GLY A 460 9.63 20.09 1.39
CA GLY A 460 10.63 19.30 0.67
C GLY A 460 10.93 19.77 -0.74
N THR A 461 10.12 20.66 -1.32
CA THR A 461 10.40 21.29 -2.61
C THR A 461 11.48 22.36 -2.46
N VAL A 462 12.18 22.68 -3.55
CA VAL A 462 13.29 23.63 -3.55
C VAL A 462 12.92 24.88 -4.34
N VAL A 463 13.21 26.04 -3.81
CA VAL A 463 13.04 27.30 -4.53
C VAL A 463 14.12 27.44 -5.59
N ASP A 464 13.73 27.35 -6.87
CA ASP A 464 14.63 27.52 -8.00
C ASP A 464 14.96 28.99 -8.21
N ASP A 465 13.95 29.85 -8.18
CA ASP A 465 14.10 31.29 -8.30
C ASP A 465 12.92 32.04 -7.66
N GLY A 466 13.20 33.12 -6.97
CA GLY A 466 12.17 33.99 -6.41
C GLY A 466 12.22 34.13 -4.89
N SER A 467 11.32 34.94 -4.36
CA SER A 467 11.14 35.16 -2.92
C SER A 467 9.66 35.33 -2.62
N VAL A 468 9.20 34.59 -1.62
CA VAL A 468 7.78 34.65 -1.20
C VAL A 468 7.66 34.62 0.31
N LEU A 469 6.52 35.15 0.79
CA LEU A 469 6.02 34.90 2.13
C LEU A 469 4.86 33.91 2.01
N PHE A 470 4.86 32.88 2.84
CA PHE A 470 3.78 31.92 2.88
C PHE A 470 3.33 31.66 4.31
N ARG A 471 2.09 31.27 4.48
CA ARG A 471 1.50 30.92 5.77
C ARG A 471 1.48 29.42 5.93
N ALA A 472 1.97 28.91 7.05
CA ALA A 472 1.96 27.50 7.35
C ALA A 472 0.51 26.99 7.50
N ALA A 473 0.14 26.02 6.65
CA ALA A 473 -1.20 25.41 6.64
C ALA A 473 -1.19 23.98 7.15
N ALA A 474 -0.08 23.25 7.03
CA ALA A 474 0.10 21.92 7.57
C ALA A 474 1.55 21.75 8.04
N ILE A 475 1.73 21.21 9.23
CA ILE A 475 3.03 21.03 9.86
C ILE A 475 3.21 19.59 10.34
N GLY A 476 4.44 19.18 10.57
CA GLY A 476 4.78 17.87 11.12
C GLY A 476 4.24 16.71 10.28
N SER A 477 3.47 15.85 10.88
CA SER A 477 2.87 14.68 10.23
C SER A 477 1.76 14.99 9.24
N GLN A 478 1.28 16.24 9.22
CA GLN A 478 0.19 16.68 8.33
C GLN A 478 0.69 17.22 6.99
N THR A 479 2.00 17.36 6.79
CA THR A 479 2.56 17.81 5.51
C THR A 479 2.38 16.74 4.44
N THR A 480 2.32 17.17 3.17
CA THR A 480 2.26 16.25 2.02
C THR A 480 3.48 15.33 1.99
N LEU A 481 4.67 15.85 2.28
CA LEU A 481 5.90 15.04 2.35
C LEU A 481 5.79 13.96 3.43
N ALA A 482 5.29 14.28 4.62
CA ALA A 482 5.11 13.30 5.70
C ALA A 482 4.12 12.20 5.31
N ARG A 483 3.03 12.55 4.63
CA ARG A 483 2.06 11.58 4.09
C ARG A 483 2.68 10.68 3.02
N ILE A 484 3.49 11.24 2.12
CA ILE A 484 4.21 10.47 1.10
C ILE A 484 5.16 9.48 1.75
N ILE A 485 5.96 9.92 2.71
CA ILE A 485 6.89 9.06 3.47
C ILE A 485 6.13 7.91 4.14
N LYS A 486 5.00 8.21 4.75
CA LYS A 486 4.15 7.21 5.40
C LYS A 486 3.62 6.18 4.41
N LEU A 487 3.08 6.63 3.28
CA LEU A 487 2.58 5.74 2.22
C LEU A 487 3.68 4.84 1.66
N VAL A 488 4.85 5.39 1.38
CA VAL A 488 6.01 4.63 0.89
C VAL A 488 6.42 3.57 1.92
N ARG A 489 6.47 3.94 3.19
CA ARG A 489 6.83 3.01 4.27
C ARG A 489 5.80 1.90 4.44
N GLN A 490 4.50 2.21 4.44
CA GLN A 490 3.43 1.22 4.50
C GLN A 490 3.50 0.24 3.34
N ALA A 491 3.70 0.76 2.13
CA ALA A 491 3.83 -0.06 0.93
C ALA A 491 5.07 -0.96 0.99
N GLN A 492 6.20 -0.45 1.46
CA GLN A 492 7.44 -1.23 1.61
C GLN A 492 7.31 -2.32 2.67
N SER A 493 6.52 -2.10 3.70
CA SER A 493 6.26 -3.07 4.78
C SER A 493 5.21 -4.11 4.41
N SER A 494 4.43 -3.89 3.36
CA SER A 494 3.38 -4.81 2.93
C SER A 494 3.93 -6.00 2.15
N LYS A 495 3.12 -7.06 2.03
CA LYS A 495 3.49 -8.27 1.28
C LYS A 495 2.34 -8.68 0.36
N PRO A 496 2.61 -8.99 -0.91
CA PRO A 496 1.61 -9.58 -1.78
C PRO A 496 1.31 -11.03 -1.35
N ALA A 497 0.23 -11.60 -1.87
CA ALA A 497 -0.18 -12.97 -1.56
C ALA A 497 0.93 -14.00 -1.84
N ILE A 498 1.69 -13.82 -2.92
CA ILE A 498 2.81 -14.71 -3.26
C ILE A 498 3.92 -14.69 -2.20
N GLY A 499 4.21 -13.52 -1.63
CA GLY A 499 5.20 -13.38 -0.57
C GLY A 499 4.76 -14.02 0.74
N GLN A 500 3.48 -13.91 1.08
CA GLN A 500 2.90 -14.56 2.26
C GLN A 500 2.93 -16.08 2.14
N LEU A 501 2.64 -16.60 0.96
CA LEU A 501 2.73 -18.04 0.69
C LEU A 501 4.17 -18.53 0.85
N ALA A 502 5.16 -17.79 0.35
CA ALA A 502 6.57 -18.11 0.50
C ALA A 502 6.99 -18.19 1.98
N ASP A 503 6.54 -17.26 2.82
CA ASP A 503 6.82 -17.27 4.25
C ASP A 503 6.21 -18.49 4.95
N ARG A 504 4.99 -18.89 4.62
CA ARG A 504 4.33 -20.07 5.17
C ARG A 504 5.01 -21.36 4.77
N VAL A 505 5.40 -21.47 3.50
CA VAL A 505 6.15 -22.62 2.99
C VAL A 505 7.49 -22.74 3.71
N SER A 506 8.19 -21.63 3.91
CA SER A 506 9.47 -21.58 4.62
C SER A 506 9.35 -22.09 6.07
N ALA A 507 8.28 -21.75 6.78
CA ALA A 507 8.07 -22.19 8.16
C ALA A 507 7.90 -23.73 8.28
N VAL A 508 7.35 -24.38 7.25
CA VAL A 508 7.20 -25.85 7.19
C VAL A 508 8.48 -26.51 6.66
N PHE A 509 9.25 -25.81 5.85
CA PHE A 509 10.40 -26.35 5.14
C PHE A 509 11.54 -26.78 6.08
N VAL A 510 11.83 -26.02 7.12
CA VAL A 510 12.94 -26.31 8.04
C VAL A 510 12.77 -27.64 8.78
N PRO A 511 11.61 -27.95 9.40
CA PRO A 511 11.40 -29.30 9.96
C PRO A 511 11.50 -30.43 8.93
N ALA A 512 11.00 -30.19 7.71
CA ALA A 512 11.11 -31.17 6.62
C ALA A 512 12.56 -31.46 6.25
N VAL A 513 13.41 -30.44 6.22
CA VAL A 513 14.85 -30.55 5.92
C VAL A 513 15.56 -31.35 7.01
N VAL A 514 15.23 -31.12 8.28
CA VAL A 514 15.80 -31.90 9.38
C VAL A 514 15.47 -33.39 9.20
N ALA A 515 14.22 -33.69 8.84
CA ALA A 515 13.80 -35.08 8.55
C ALA A 515 14.56 -35.68 7.36
N ILE A 516 14.74 -34.90 6.28
CA ILE A 516 15.53 -35.33 5.09
C ILE A 516 16.99 -35.61 5.48
N ALA A 517 17.59 -34.76 6.29
CA ALA A 517 18.95 -34.93 6.77
C ALA A 517 19.11 -36.22 7.59
N LEU A 518 18.18 -36.48 8.51
CA LEU A 518 18.19 -37.67 9.31
C LEU A 518 17.99 -38.93 8.45
N PHE A 519 17.07 -38.88 7.50
CA PHE A 519 16.81 -40.00 6.57
C PHE A 519 18.02 -40.28 5.70
N SER A 520 18.63 -39.25 5.13
CA SER A 520 19.84 -39.38 4.30
C SER A 520 21.02 -39.91 5.12
N ALA A 521 21.19 -39.41 6.34
CA ALA A 521 22.21 -39.91 7.27
C ALA A 521 22.01 -41.40 7.60
N ALA A 522 20.75 -41.79 7.87
CA ALA A 522 20.44 -43.21 8.12
C ALA A 522 20.76 -44.08 6.90
N ILE A 523 20.44 -43.68 5.70
CA ILE A 523 20.78 -44.43 4.47
C ILE A 523 22.30 -44.59 4.33
N TRP A 524 23.06 -43.52 4.54
CA TRP A 524 24.52 -43.56 4.45
C TRP A 524 25.16 -44.40 5.56
N TYR A 525 24.57 -44.36 6.78
CA TYR A 525 25.04 -45.19 7.87
C TYR A 525 24.90 -46.71 7.57
N PHE A 526 23.74 -47.15 7.03
CA PHE A 526 23.46 -48.55 6.77
C PHE A 526 23.97 -49.03 5.42
N PHE A 527 24.02 -48.22 4.40
CA PHE A 527 24.34 -48.59 3.00
C PHE A 527 25.55 -47.89 2.44
N GLY A 528 26.16 -47.00 3.18
CA GLY A 528 27.30 -46.22 2.70
C GLY A 528 28.64 -46.96 2.80
N PRO A 529 29.67 -46.43 2.12
CA PRO A 529 31.04 -46.97 2.19
C PRO A 529 31.68 -46.68 3.54
N GLN A 530 32.74 -47.41 3.86
CA GLN A 530 33.51 -47.21 5.08
C GLN A 530 34.43 -45.96 4.93
N PRO A 531 34.60 -45.10 5.93
CA PRO A 531 34.02 -45.18 7.27
C PRO A 531 32.60 -44.58 7.31
N GLN A 532 31.63 -45.34 7.74
CA GLN A 532 30.20 -44.95 7.72
C GLN A 532 29.88 -43.75 8.58
N LEU A 533 30.48 -43.63 9.75
CA LEU A 533 30.26 -42.46 10.64
C LEU A 533 30.70 -41.15 10.02
N VAL A 534 31.82 -41.14 9.31
CA VAL A 534 32.32 -39.92 8.62
C VAL A 534 31.37 -39.47 7.52
N TYR A 535 30.94 -40.39 6.67
CA TYR A 535 30.00 -40.09 5.57
C TYR A 535 28.62 -39.68 6.12
N THR A 536 28.15 -40.35 7.17
CA THR A 536 26.88 -39.97 7.84
C THR A 536 26.92 -38.56 8.33
N LEU A 537 27.99 -38.17 9.00
CA LEU A 537 28.16 -36.81 9.52
C LEU A 537 28.23 -35.80 8.40
N VAL A 538 29.05 -36.01 7.37
CA VAL A 538 29.22 -35.12 6.24
C VAL A 538 27.90 -34.91 5.51
N ILE A 539 27.17 -35.96 5.23
CA ILE A 539 25.89 -35.93 4.54
C ILE A 539 24.86 -35.14 5.38
N ALA A 540 24.72 -35.48 6.65
CA ALA A 540 23.78 -34.79 7.54
C ALA A 540 24.07 -33.27 7.62
N THR A 541 25.32 -32.91 7.86
CA THR A 541 25.75 -31.52 7.99
C THR A 541 25.56 -30.76 6.68
N THR A 542 25.94 -31.35 5.56
CA THR A 542 25.82 -30.71 4.24
C THR A 542 24.38 -30.50 3.86
N VAL A 543 23.50 -31.46 4.08
CA VAL A 543 22.05 -31.31 3.81
C VAL A 543 21.45 -30.22 4.69
N LEU A 544 21.78 -30.17 5.96
CA LEU A 544 21.30 -29.11 6.87
C LEU A 544 21.74 -27.72 6.40
N ILE A 545 22.96 -27.55 5.96
CA ILE A 545 23.52 -26.26 5.55
C ILE A 545 22.99 -25.82 4.18
N ILE A 546 23.01 -26.69 3.17
CA ILE A 546 22.57 -26.34 1.82
C ILE A 546 21.08 -26.03 1.74
N ALA A 547 20.29 -26.65 2.59
CA ALA A 547 18.86 -26.48 2.64
C ALA A 547 18.41 -25.24 3.42
N CYS A 548 19.33 -24.49 4.01
CA CYS A 548 19.03 -23.25 4.75
C CYS A 548 18.32 -22.22 3.85
N PRO A 549 17.05 -21.86 4.16
CA PRO A 549 16.30 -20.91 3.32
C PRO A 549 16.63 -19.45 3.66
N CYS A 550 17.89 -19.07 3.76
CA CYS A 550 18.34 -17.74 4.19
C CYS A 550 17.80 -16.61 3.33
N ALA A 551 17.85 -16.80 2.00
CA ALA A 551 17.47 -15.77 1.04
C ALA A 551 15.95 -15.67 0.86
N LEU A 552 15.19 -16.70 1.24
CA LEU A 552 13.75 -16.76 0.97
C LEU A 552 12.98 -15.64 1.66
N GLY A 553 13.32 -15.34 2.91
CA GLY A 553 12.67 -14.28 3.67
C GLY A 553 12.96 -12.88 3.16
N LEU A 554 13.98 -12.72 2.33
CA LEU A 554 14.38 -11.43 1.73
C LEU A 554 13.89 -11.26 0.29
N ALA A 555 13.54 -12.34 -0.38
CA ALA A 555 13.21 -12.33 -1.81
C ALA A 555 12.06 -11.36 -2.14
N THR A 556 11.00 -11.39 -1.36
CA THR A 556 9.84 -10.51 -1.54
C THR A 556 10.05 -9.11 -0.97
N PRO A 557 10.43 -8.93 0.31
CA PRO A 557 10.53 -7.58 0.87
C PRO A 557 11.59 -6.72 0.20
N MET A 558 12.71 -7.28 -0.24
CA MET A 558 13.75 -6.51 -0.90
C MET A 558 13.30 -5.96 -2.26
N SER A 559 12.59 -6.76 -3.04
CA SER A 559 12.02 -6.30 -4.32
C SER A 559 10.96 -5.21 -4.10
N ILE A 560 10.12 -5.36 -3.09
CA ILE A 560 9.09 -4.37 -2.75
C ILE A 560 9.72 -3.06 -2.30
N ILE A 561 10.70 -3.10 -1.40
CA ILE A 561 11.40 -1.91 -0.93
C ILE A 561 12.00 -1.14 -2.11
N SER A 562 12.73 -1.83 -2.98
CA SER A 562 13.36 -1.21 -4.15
C SER A 562 12.32 -0.71 -5.16
N GLY A 563 11.29 -1.50 -5.46
CA GLY A 563 10.24 -1.15 -6.43
C GLY A 563 9.38 0.02 -5.97
N VAL A 564 8.90 0.00 -4.74
CA VAL A 564 8.08 1.08 -4.16
C VAL A 564 8.90 2.37 -4.04
N GLY A 565 10.15 2.26 -3.60
CA GLY A 565 11.04 3.41 -3.52
C GLY A 565 11.31 4.03 -4.88
N ARG A 566 11.56 3.21 -5.89
CA ARG A 566 11.76 3.69 -7.26
C ARG A 566 10.48 4.31 -7.84
N ALA A 567 9.32 3.74 -7.56
CA ALA A 567 8.03 4.30 -7.95
C ALA A 567 7.85 5.71 -7.38
N ALA A 568 8.17 5.91 -6.12
CA ALA A 568 8.09 7.21 -5.46
C ALA A 568 8.98 8.27 -6.12
N GLU A 569 10.14 7.89 -6.64
CA GLU A 569 11.03 8.78 -7.41
C GLU A 569 10.40 9.28 -8.73
N PHE A 570 9.49 8.52 -9.30
CA PHE A 570 8.71 8.90 -10.48
C PHE A 570 7.38 9.60 -10.13
N GLY A 571 7.13 9.89 -8.87
CA GLY A 571 5.87 10.47 -8.43
C GLY A 571 4.72 9.46 -8.37
N VAL A 572 5.01 8.17 -8.36
CA VAL A 572 4.02 7.10 -8.26
C VAL A 572 4.00 6.57 -6.82
N LEU A 573 2.88 6.75 -6.13
CA LEU A 573 2.67 6.27 -4.77
C LEU A 573 1.80 5.01 -4.81
N VAL A 574 2.29 3.95 -4.24
CA VAL A 574 1.61 2.65 -4.19
C VAL A 574 1.08 2.43 -2.77
N ARG A 575 -0.18 2.08 -2.63
CA ARG A 575 -0.81 1.85 -1.33
C ARG A 575 -0.22 0.64 -0.61
N ASP A 576 -0.03 -0.46 -1.32
CA ASP A 576 0.50 -1.70 -0.79
C ASP A 576 1.08 -2.59 -1.90
N ALA A 577 1.70 -3.68 -1.51
CA ALA A 577 2.29 -4.63 -2.45
C ALA A 577 1.23 -5.39 -3.28
N ASP A 578 0.02 -5.57 -2.75
CA ASP A 578 -1.08 -6.16 -3.52
C ASP A 578 -1.46 -5.27 -4.71
N ALA A 579 -1.40 -3.95 -4.54
CA ALA A 579 -1.59 -2.99 -5.63
C ALA A 579 -0.57 -3.20 -6.75
N LEU A 580 0.71 -3.41 -6.42
CA LEU A 580 1.75 -3.74 -7.39
C LEU A 580 1.45 -5.06 -8.11
N GLN A 581 1.05 -6.07 -7.38
CA GLN A 581 0.72 -7.38 -7.95
C GLN A 581 -0.47 -7.29 -8.90
N GLN A 582 -1.54 -6.62 -8.50
CA GLN A 582 -2.72 -6.41 -9.33
C GLN A 582 -2.39 -5.56 -10.57
N ALA A 583 -1.60 -4.51 -10.42
CA ALA A 583 -1.19 -3.65 -11.53
C ALA A 583 -0.36 -4.40 -12.57
N SER A 584 0.43 -5.40 -12.18
CA SER A 584 1.20 -6.23 -13.10
C SER A 584 0.34 -7.15 -13.98
N GLN A 585 -0.91 -7.40 -13.59
CA GLN A 585 -1.84 -8.34 -14.24
C GLN A 585 -2.93 -7.65 -15.06
N LEU A 586 -2.92 -6.34 -15.15
CA LEU A 586 -3.91 -5.57 -15.87
C LEU A 586 -3.91 -5.85 -17.37
N ASP A 587 -5.08 -5.89 -17.97
CA ASP A 587 -5.25 -5.99 -19.42
C ASP A 587 -6.05 -4.82 -20.00
N THR A 588 -6.88 -4.15 -19.18
CA THR A 588 -7.76 -3.06 -19.59
C THR A 588 -7.54 -1.84 -18.70
N LEU A 589 -7.39 -0.69 -19.34
CA LEU A 589 -7.28 0.60 -18.65
C LEU A 589 -8.49 1.45 -19.00
N VAL A 590 -9.24 1.86 -18.00
CA VAL A 590 -10.41 2.74 -18.14
C VAL A 590 -10.02 4.13 -17.66
N PHE A 591 -10.21 5.11 -18.53
CA PHE A 591 -9.91 6.51 -18.23
C PHE A 591 -11.20 7.30 -18.11
N ASP A 592 -11.34 8.05 -17.05
CA ASP A 592 -12.34 9.11 -16.99
C ASP A 592 -11.92 10.21 -17.98
N LYS A 593 -12.88 10.74 -18.73
CA LYS A 593 -12.59 11.80 -19.70
C LYS A 593 -12.17 13.09 -19.00
N THR A 594 -13.06 13.62 -18.16
CA THR A 594 -12.92 14.96 -17.57
C THR A 594 -11.88 14.99 -16.46
N GLY A 595 -10.89 15.84 -16.58
CA GLY A 595 -9.84 16.01 -15.58
C GLY A 595 -8.74 14.96 -15.61
N THR A 596 -8.92 13.88 -16.38
CA THR A 596 -7.94 12.79 -16.56
C THR A 596 -7.33 12.80 -17.96
N LEU A 597 -8.13 12.53 -18.99
CA LEU A 597 -7.70 12.70 -20.39
C LEU A 597 -7.62 14.16 -20.77
N THR A 598 -8.50 14.97 -20.24
CA THR A 598 -8.62 16.39 -20.51
C THR A 598 -8.06 17.22 -19.36
N GLU A 599 -7.82 18.51 -19.60
CA GLU A 599 -7.32 19.43 -18.58
C GLU A 599 -8.32 19.72 -17.46
N GLY A 600 -9.60 19.40 -17.66
CA GLY A 600 -10.67 19.72 -16.71
C GLY A 600 -11.04 21.19 -16.68
N LYS A 601 -10.59 21.96 -17.68
CA LYS A 601 -10.84 23.38 -17.83
C LYS A 601 -11.49 23.66 -19.17
N PRO A 602 -12.85 23.58 -19.27
CA PRO A 602 -13.55 23.88 -20.51
C PRO A 602 -13.23 25.28 -21.02
N GLN A 603 -13.11 25.41 -22.34
CA GLN A 603 -12.85 26.67 -23.03
C GLN A 603 -13.83 26.85 -24.17
N VAL A 604 -14.26 28.09 -24.41
CA VAL A 604 -15.03 28.46 -25.58
C VAL A 604 -14.08 28.51 -26.78
N VAL A 605 -14.19 27.54 -27.67
CA VAL A 605 -13.30 27.42 -28.85
C VAL A 605 -13.86 28.13 -30.07
N GLU A 606 -15.17 28.32 -30.19
CA GLU A 606 -15.82 28.95 -31.30
C GLU A 606 -17.16 29.54 -30.86
N ILE A 607 -17.53 30.71 -31.43
CA ILE A 607 -18.84 31.34 -31.23
C ILE A 607 -19.46 31.51 -32.60
N LEU A 608 -20.59 30.83 -32.87
CA LEU A 608 -21.40 31.02 -34.05
C LEU A 608 -22.56 31.92 -33.70
N THR A 609 -22.78 32.95 -34.46
CA THR A 609 -23.85 33.96 -34.24
C THR A 609 -24.93 33.84 -35.31
N PHE A 610 -26.15 34.16 -34.90
CA PHE A 610 -27.34 34.12 -35.74
C PHE A 610 -28.14 35.41 -35.58
N ASN A 611 -29.00 35.72 -36.57
CA ASN A 611 -29.90 36.87 -36.51
C ASN A 611 -29.23 38.20 -36.22
N GLN A 612 -28.10 38.48 -36.86
CA GLN A 612 -27.35 39.74 -36.78
C GLN A 612 -26.78 40.08 -35.40
N VAL A 613 -26.60 39.09 -34.55
CA VAL A 613 -25.98 39.27 -33.21
C VAL A 613 -24.44 39.21 -33.37
N SER A 614 -23.72 40.15 -32.80
CA SER A 614 -22.26 40.10 -32.77
C SER A 614 -21.76 39.09 -31.71
N GLU A 615 -20.57 38.54 -31.93
CA GLU A 615 -19.94 37.66 -30.96
C GLU A 615 -19.81 38.33 -29.59
N GLN A 616 -19.47 39.60 -29.58
CA GLN A 616 -19.28 40.36 -28.35
C GLN A 616 -20.59 40.56 -27.57
N GLN A 617 -21.70 40.81 -28.26
CA GLN A 617 -23.04 40.87 -27.64
C GLN A 617 -23.46 39.51 -27.09
N ALA A 618 -23.26 38.47 -27.87
CA ALA A 618 -23.64 37.11 -27.48
C ALA A 618 -22.91 36.66 -26.21
N ILE A 619 -21.58 36.83 -26.15
CA ILE A 619 -20.81 36.42 -25.00
C ILE A 619 -21.12 37.30 -23.77
N GLY A 620 -21.42 38.57 -23.96
CA GLY A 620 -21.85 39.46 -22.88
C GLY A 620 -23.15 39.03 -22.24
N TRP A 621 -24.15 38.68 -23.03
CA TRP A 621 -25.44 38.16 -22.53
C TRP A 621 -25.26 36.81 -21.82
N ALA A 622 -24.50 35.90 -22.42
CA ALA A 622 -24.23 34.57 -21.82
C ALA A 622 -23.51 34.70 -20.50
N ALA A 623 -22.49 35.50 -20.41
CA ALA A 623 -21.73 35.74 -19.18
C ALA A 623 -22.58 36.42 -18.10
N ALA A 624 -23.48 37.33 -18.48
CA ALA A 624 -24.40 38.00 -17.54
C ALA A 624 -25.34 36.97 -16.89
N LEU A 625 -25.86 35.99 -17.63
CA LEU A 625 -26.69 34.91 -17.11
C LEU A 625 -25.92 33.94 -16.25
N GLU A 626 -24.65 33.66 -16.57
CA GLU A 626 -23.79 32.69 -15.85
C GLU A 626 -23.04 33.33 -14.68
N GLN A 627 -23.22 34.61 -14.44
CA GLN A 627 -22.60 35.32 -13.33
C GLN A 627 -23.05 34.73 -11.99
N GLY A 628 -22.15 34.24 -11.20
CA GLY A 628 -22.45 33.56 -9.94
C GLY A 628 -22.70 32.08 -10.04
N SER A 629 -22.62 31.46 -11.22
CA SER A 629 -22.61 30.01 -11.39
C SER A 629 -21.20 29.47 -11.23
N ASN A 630 -21.07 28.33 -10.54
CA ASN A 630 -19.81 27.62 -10.37
C ASN A 630 -19.64 26.44 -11.34
N HIS A 631 -20.57 26.26 -12.27
CA HIS A 631 -20.50 25.19 -13.26
C HIS A 631 -19.28 25.40 -14.18
N PRO A 632 -18.52 24.34 -14.56
CA PRO A 632 -17.35 24.48 -15.42
C PRO A 632 -17.63 25.16 -16.77
N LEU A 633 -18.79 24.91 -17.37
CA LEU A 633 -19.22 25.58 -18.61
C LEU A 633 -19.44 27.07 -18.41
N ALA A 634 -19.96 27.48 -17.25
CA ALA A 634 -20.11 28.87 -16.86
C ALA A 634 -18.77 29.58 -16.76
N ARG A 635 -17.77 28.94 -16.20
CA ARG A 635 -16.40 29.48 -16.11
C ARG A 635 -15.80 29.73 -17.48
N ALA A 636 -15.99 28.82 -18.42
CA ALA A 636 -15.50 28.98 -19.80
C ALA A 636 -16.10 30.23 -20.45
N ILE A 637 -17.39 30.47 -20.28
CA ILE A 637 -18.10 31.65 -20.78
C ILE A 637 -17.62 32.91 -20.08
N MET A 638 -17.46 32.87 -18.76
CA MET A 638 -16.97 34.03 -17.98
C MET A 638 -15.54 34.42 -18.37
N GLU A 639 -14.66 33.45 -18.59
CA GLU A 639 -13.29 33.71 -19.03
C GLU A 639 -13.24 34.35 -20.42
N ARG A 640 -14.10 33.89 -21.34
CA ARG A 640 -14.18 34.46 -22.69
C ARG A 640 -14.68 35.89 -22.67
N ALA A 641 -15.56 36.24 -21.72
CA ALA A 641 -16.12 37.57 -21.54
C ALA A 641 -15.26 38.46 -20.63
N ALA A 642 -14.08 38.02 -20.22
CA ALA A 642 -13.21 38.80 -19.33
C ALA A 642 -12.88 40.17 -19.92
N GLY A 643 -13.03 41.22 -19.11
CA GLY A 643 -12.79 42.62 -19.53
C GLY A 643 -13.99 43.34 -20.13
N GLN A 644 -15.14 42.65 -20.28
CA GLN A 644 -16.39 43.31 -20.71
C GLN A 644 -17.24 43.73 -19.52
N THR A 645 -17.95 44.85 -19.68
CA THR A 645 -18.99 45.24 -18.73
C THR A 645 -20.23 44.40 -19.00
N LEU A 646 -20.67 43.66 -18.01
CA LEU A 646 -21.80 42.75 -18.14
C LEU A 646 -23.10 43.47 -17.83
N PRO A 647 -24.19 43.27 -18.62
CA PRO A 647 -25.48 43.82 -18.30
C PRO A 647 -26.11 43.17 -17.04
N GLN A 648 -27.01 43.89 -16.41
CA GLN A 648 -27.71 43.34 -15.25
C GLN A 648 -28.85 42.42 -15.67
N VAL A 649 -28.98 41.31 -14.97
CA VAL A 649 -30.02 40.29 -15.20
C VAL A 649 -31.13 40.46 -14.17
N ALA A 650 -32.36 40.58 -14.67
CA ALA A 650 -33.58 40.54 -13.85
C ALA A 650 -34.28 39.17 -14.03
N GLN A 651 -35.02 38.73 -13.03
CA GLN A 651 -35.78 37.45 -13.04
C GLN A 651 -34.96 36.24 -13.40
N PHE A 652 -33.74 36.13 -12.88
CA PHE A 652 -32.88 34.99 -13.11
C PHE A 652 -33.50 33.69 -12.56
N ARG A 653 -33.49 32.64 -13.39
CA ARG A 653 -33.96 31.30 -13.01
C ARG A 653 -32.97 30.24 -13.48
N THR A 654 -32.68 29.31 -12.65
CA THR A 654 -31.97 28.06 -13.03
C THR A 654 -33.01 27.01 -13.38
N LEU A 655 -32.95 26.48 -14.60
CA LEU A 655 -33.82 25.42 -15.08
C LEU A 655 -33.02 24.13 -15.04
N ARG A 656 -33.33 23.30 -14.06
CA ARG A 656 -32.56 22.11 -13.74
C ARG A 656 -32.48 21.15 -14.94
N GLY A 657 -31.25 20.80 -15.33
CA GLY A 657 -30.99 19.88 -16.44
C GLY A 657 -31.06 20.49 -17.84
N THR A 658 -31.49 21.75 -18.01
CA THR A 658 -31.63 22.38 -19.31
C THR A 658 -30.85 23.66 -19.50
N GLY A 659 -30.70 24.50 -18.46
CA GLY A 659 -29.95 25.75 -18.55
C GLY A 659 -30.42 26.82 -17.60
N VAL A 660 -30.25 28.08 -18.01
CA VAL A 660 -30.60 29.26 -17.24
C VAL A 660 -31.41 30.24 -18.07
N SER A 661 -32.25 31.03 -17.44
CA SER A 661 -33.02 32.07 -18.08
C SER A 661 -33.00 33.38 -17.27
N GLY A 662 -33.22 34.52 -17.94
CA GLY A 662 -33.28 35.80 -17.30
C GLY A 662 -33.76 36.86 -18.25
N GLU A 663 -34.01 38.08 -17.75
CA GLU A 663 -34.30 39.25 -18.56
C GLU A 663 -33.12 40.24 -18.53
N ILE A 664 -32.70 40.67 -19.72
CA ILE A 664 -31.67 41.67 -19.91
C ILE A 664 -32.28 42.78 -20.77
N ASP A 665 -32.33 44.02 -20.28
CA ASP A 665 -32.94 45.15 -20.92
C ASP A 665 -34.38 44.93 -21.37
N GLY A 666 -35.15 44.20 -20.55
CA GLY A 666 -36.55 43.87 -20.82
C GLY A 666 -36.79 42.77 -21.82
N VAL A 667 -35.76 42.09 -22.28
CA VAL A 667 -35.79 41.00 -23.25
C VAL A 667 -35.46 39.69 -22.58
N GLN A 668 -36.24 38.63 -22.85
CA GLN A 668 -35.97 37.32 -22.33
C GLN A 668 -34.74 36.70 -23.02
N VAL A 669 -33.82 36.22 -22.20
CA VAL A 669 -32.60 35.57 -22.66
C VAL A 669 -32.53 34.17 -22.06
N LEU A 670 -32.30 33.15 -22.92
CA LEU A 670 -32.17 31.76 -22.56
C LEU A 670 -30.76 31.27 -22.92
N LEU A 671 -30.13 30.53 -22.03
CA LEU A 671 -28.84 29.92 -22.27
C LEU A 671 -28.87 28.45 -21.77
N GLY A 672 -28.60 27.53 -22.64
CA GLY A 672 -28.62 26.12 -22.27
C GLY A 672 -28.58 25.17 -23.47
N ASN A 673 -29.14 23.98 -23.31
CA ASN A 673 -29.20 22.96 -24.34
C ASN A 673 -30.39 23.15 -25.30
N ALA A 674 -30.46 22.30 -26.32
CA ALA A 674 -31.57 22.34 -27.31
C ALA A 674 -32.94 22.10 -26.65
N ALA A 675 -33.03 21.28 -25.62
CA ALA A 675 -34.26 21.02 -24.87
C ALA A 675 -34.82 22.28 -24.22
N LEU A 676 -33.98 23.14 -23.71
CA LEU A 676 -34.37 24.45 -23.14
C LEU A 676 -35.07 25.32 -24.18
N LEU A 677 -34.48 25.42 -25.39
CA LEU A 677 -35.03 26.21 -26.48
C LEU A 677 -36.35 25.66 -26.97
N GLU A 678 -36.47 24.32 -27.09
CA GLU A 678 -37.71 23.66 -27.48
C GLU A 678 -38.81 23.90 -26.46
N GLN A 679 -38.55 23.80 -25.18
CA GLN A 679 -39.50 24.07 -24.10
C GLN A 679 -40.04 25.49 -24.12
N HIS A 680 -39.29 26.46 -24.61
CA HIS A 680 -39.67 27.84 -24.73
C HIS A 680 -40.13 28.23 -26.14
N GLN A 681 -40.38 27.24 -26.98
CA GLN A 681 -40.90 27.39 -28.35
C GLN A 681 -39.99 28.24 -29.26
N VAL A 682 -38.70 28.14 -29.06
CA VAL A 682 -37.70 28.76 -29.93
C VAL A 682 -37.46 27.84 -31.13
N ALA A 683 -37.45 28.36 -32.33
CA ALA A 683 -37.14 27.62 -33.54
C ALA A 683 -35.66 27.20 -33.55
N THR A 684 -35.38 25.89 -33.59
CA THR A 684 -34.00 25.35 -33.53
C THR A 684 -33.52 24.82 -34.89
N ALA A 685 -34.32 24.95 -35.94
CA ALA A 685 -33.98 24.41 -37.26
C ALA A 685 -32.65 24.97 -37.82
N GLU A 686 -32.33 26.25 -37.61
CA GLU A 686 -31.06 26.88 -38.00
C GLU A 686 -29.87 26.34 -37.22
N LEU A 687 -30.09 25.82 -36.02
CA LEU A 687 -29.06 25.32 -35.10
C LEU A 687 -28.73 23.83 -35.33
N ASP A 688 -29.59 23.07 -35.92
CA ASP A 688 -29.44 21.59 -36.02
C ASP A 688 -28.16 21.17 -36.77
N ALA A 689 -27.85 21.78 -37.92
CA ALA A 689 -26.66 21.44 -38.68
C ALA A 689 -25.35 21.94 -37.97
N PRO A 690 -25.29 23.21 -37.46
CA PRO A 690 -24.15 23.65 -36.66
C PRO A 690 -23.90 22.83 -35.40
N MET A 691 -24.96 22.43 -34.65
CA MET A 691 -24.87 21.60 -33.48
C MET A 691 -24.29 20.24 -33.80
N ARG A 692 -24.76 19.63 -34.86
CA ARG A 692 -24.29 18.30 -35.29
C ARG A 692 -22.83 18.36 -35.73
N ALA A 693 -22.44 19.40 -36.46
CA ALA A 693 -21.06 19.62 -36.87
C ALA A 693 -20.12 19.79 -35.65
N GLN A 694 -20.56 20.50 -34.63
CA GLN A 694 -19.77 20.68 -33.39
C GLN A 694 -19.69 19.37 -32.58
N ALA A 695 -20.78 18.63 -32.47
CA ALA A 695 -20.78 17.33 -31.79
C ALA A 695 -19.84 16.32 -32.47
N GLU A 696 -19.77 16.30 -33.78
CA GLU A 696 -18.83 15.47 -34.55
C GLU A 696 -17.37 15.83 -34.31
N ARG A 697 -17.08 17.05 -33.84
CA ARG A 697 -15.74 17.49 -33.45
C ARG A 697 -15.43 17.23 -31.97
N GLY A 698 -16.35 16.63 -31.22
CA GLY A 698 -16.17 16.42 -29.79
C GLY A 698 -16.41 17.65 -28.93
N VAL A 699 -17.16 18.62 -29.42
CA VAL A 699 -17.44 19.89 -28.75
C VAL A 699 -18.87 19.90 -28.22
N THR A 700 -19.05 20.42 -27.02
CA THR A 700 -20.39 20.58 -26.42
C THR A 700 -20.97 21.94 -26.84
N PRO A 701 -22.09 21.94 -27.58
CA PRO A 701 -22.77 23.17 -27.93
C PRO A 701 -23.63 23.72 -26.78
N VAL A 702 -23.49 25.00 -26.46
CA VAL A 702 -24.37 25.74 -25.55
C VAL A 702 -25.07 26.81 -26.37
N LEU A 703 -26.38 26.85 -26.28
CA LEU A 703 -27.21 27.70 -27.14
C LEU A 703 -27.71 28.93 -26.40
N LEU A 704 -27.66 30.07 -27.07
CA LEU A 704 -28.21 31.33 -26.60
C LEU A 704 -29.41 31.71 -27.46
N ALA A 705 -30.52 32.00 -26.83
CA ALA A 705 -31.70 32.54 -27.49
C ALA A 705 -32.06 33.91 -26.86
N VAL A 706 -32.34 34.88 -27.69
CA VAL A 706 -32.75 36.24 -27.27
C VAL A 706 -34.04 36.60 -27.96
N ASP A 707 -35.05 37.01 -27.19
CA ASP A 707 -36.36 37.38 -27.66
C ASP A 707 -37.03 36.28 -28.53
N GLY A 708 -36.91 35.04 -28.10
CA GLY A 708 -37.50 33.89 -28.79
C GLY A 708 -36.87 33.51 -30.11
N LYS A 709 -35.67 34.04 -30.41
CA LYS A 709 -34.89 33.74 -31.61
C LYS A 709 -33.49 33.22 -31.24
N PRO A 710 -32.94 32.25 -31.99
CA PRO A 710 -31.53 31.84 -31.78
C PRO A 710 -30.58 33.00 -31.96
N ALA A 711 -29.70 33.23 -31.04
CA ALA A 711 -28.70 34.30 -31.08
C ALA A 711 -27.26 33.79 -31.27
N ALA A 712 -26.91 32.71 -30.63
CA ALA A 712 -25.56 32.19 -30.73
C ALA A 712 -25.48 30.70 -30.33
N LEU A 713 -24.43 30.08 -30.82
CA LEU A 713 -23.96 28.76 -30.39
C LEU A 713 -22.53 28.91 -29.88
N PHE A 714 -22.33 28.58 -28.62
CA PHE A 714 -21.01 28.55 -28.04
C PHE A 714 -20.48 27.11 -28.09
N ALA A 715 -19.38 26.90 -28.81
CA ALA A 715 -18.69 25.64 -28.87
C ALA A 715 -17.71 25.57 -27.70
N ILE A 716 -18.02 24.75 -26.69
CA ILE A 716 -17.24 24.60 -25.49
C ILE A 716 -16.58 23.23 -25.50
N ARG A 717 -15.29 23.21 -25.33
CA ARG A 717 -14.49 22.00 -25.30
C ARG A 717 -13.52 22.04 -24.14
N ASP A 718 -13.43 20.92 -23.43
CA ASP A 718 -12.36 20.65 -22.48
C ASP A 718 -11.22 20.00 -23.28
N PRO A 719 -10.09 20.70 -23.51
CA PRO A 719 -9.03 20.18 -24.36
C PRO A 719 -8.35 18.97 -23.73
N LEU A 720 -7.91 18.04 -24.57
CA LEU A 720 -7.06 16.94 -24.13
C LEU A 720 -5.76 17.50 -23.57
N ARG A 721 -5.23 16.87 -22.53
CA ARG A 721 -3.90 17.21 -22.03
C ARG A 721 -2.87 17.05 -23.14
N GLU A 722 -1.87 17.91 -23.14
CA GLU A 722 -0.84 17.96 -24.19
C GLU A 722 -0.17 16.61 -24.44
N ASP A 723 0.06 15.84 -23.39
CA ASP A 723 0.74 14.54 -23.43
C ASP A 723 -0.20 13.33 -23.46
N SER A 724 -1.51 13.53 -23.39
CA SER A 724 -2.48 12.42 -23.31
C SER A 724 -2.41 11.49 -24.52
N VAL A 725 -2.35 12.03 -25.72
CA VAL A 725 -2.30 11.23 -26.97
C VAL A 725 -1.04 10.35 -27.01
N ALA A 726 0.11 10.93 -26.69
CA ALA A 726 1.37 10.22 -26.67
C ALA A 726 1.39 9.13 -25.59
N ALA A 727 0.87 9.41 -24.42
CA ALA A 727 0.79 8.44 -23.31
C ALA A 727 -0.15 7.28 -23.64
N LEU A 728 -1.31 7.57 -24.24
CA LEU A 728 -2.27 6.54 -24.66
C LEU A 728 -1.71 5.67 -25.77
N GLN A 729 -1.00 6.27 -26.71
CA GLN A 729 -0.32 5.52 -27.79
C GLN A 729 0.74 4.59 -27.23
N ARG A 730 1.50 5.05 -26.24
CA ARG A 730 2.49 4.24 -25.51
C ARG A 730 1.83 3.05 -24.83
N LEU A 731 0.71 3.24 -24.15
CA LEU A 731 -0.04 2.18 -23.49
C LEU A 731 -0.64 1.20 -24.48
N HIS A 732 -1.14 1.68 -25.61
CA HIS A 732 -1.69 0.84 -26.67
C HIS A 732 -0.62 -0.07 -27.29
N GLN A 733 0.58 0.45 -27.52
CA GLN A 733 1.72 -0.32 -28.01
C GLN A 733 2.16 -1.42 -27.03
N GLN A 734 1.91 -1.23 -25.75
CA GLN A 734 2.21 -2.23 -24.71
C GLN A 734 1.13 -3.31 -24.59
N GLY A 735 0.09 -3.26 -25.42
CA GLY A 735 -0.94 -4.28 -25.49
C GLY A 735 -2.16 -4.11 -24.60
N TYR A 736 -2.31 -2.95 -23.96
CA TYR A 736 -3.48 -2.68 -23.14
C TYR A 736 -4.69 -2.27 -23.97
N GLN A 737 -5.86 -2.74 -23.56
CA GLN A 737 -7.12 -2.23 -24.08
C GLN A 737 -7.43 -0.91 -23.36
N LEU A 738 -7.71 0.12 -24.15
CA LEU A 738 -8.01 1.45 -23.65
C LEU A 738 -9.48 1.73 -23.77
N VAL A 739 -10.10 2.16 -22.69
CA VAL A 739 -11.55 2.47 -22.61
C VAL A 739 -11.71 3.87 -22.05
N MET A 740 -12.54 4.68 -22.69
CA MET A 740 -12.92 5.99 -22.17
C MET A 740 -14.30 5.91 -21.53
N LEU A 741 -14.41 6.45 -20.33
CA LEU A 741 -15.65 6.52 -19.58
C LEU A 741 -16.09 7.98 -19.49
N THR A 742 -17.30 8.30 -19.92
CA THR A 742 -17.78 9.67 -19.96
C THR A 742 -19.29 9.75 -19.82
N GLY A 743 -19.77 10.87 -19.28
CA GLY A 743 -21.19 11.25 -19.30
C GLY A 743 -21.68 11.86 -20.60
N ASP A 744 -20.80 12.15 -21.55
CA ASP A 744 -21.15 12.75 -22.84
C ASP A 744 -22.00 11.80 -23.70
N ASN A 745 -22.72 12.37 -24.68
CA ASN A 745 -23.46 11.57 -25.65
C ASN A 745 -22.48 10.76 -26.54
N PRO A 746 -22.95 9.66 -27.16
CA PRO A 746 -22.07 8.79 -27.95
C PRO A 746 -21.30 9.48 -29.08
N VAL A 747 -21.91 10.47 -29.76
CA VAL A 747 -21.29 11.18 -30.87
C VAL A 747 -20.08 11.98 -30.41
N THR A 748 -20.23 12.79 -29.37
CA THR A 748 -19.16 13.60 -28.78
C THR A 748 -18.07 12.71 -28.18
N ALA A 749 -18.47 11.67 -27.46
CA ALA A 749 -17.56 10.72 -26.83
C ALA A 749 -16.70 9.99 -27.87
N ASN A 750 -17.30 9.49 -28.95
CA ASN A 750 -16.58 8.82 -30.03
C ASN A 750 -15.59 9.74 -30.77
N ALA A 751 -15.96 11.01 -30.95
CA ALA A 751 -15.08 11.99 -31.58
C ALA A 751 -13.83 12.25 -30.73
N ILE A 752 -13.99 12.41 -29.43
CA ILE A 752 -12.88 12.62 -28.49
C ILE A 752 -12.01 11.36 -28.39
N ALA A 753 -12.63 10.18 -28.32
CA ALA A 753 -11.91 8.90 -28.25
C ALA A 753 -11.08 8.67 -29.51
N LYS A 754 -11.59 9.00 -30.67
CA LYS A 754 -10.86 8.90 -31.95
C LYS A 754 -9.65 9.83 -31.98
N GLU A 755 -9.80 11.06 -31.49
CA GLU A 755 -8.69 12.02 -31.38
C GLU A 755 -7.63 11.54 -30.37
N ALA A 756 -8.06 10.95 -29.27
CA ALA A 756 -7.16 10.39 -28.25
C ALA A 756 -6.53 9.06 -28.65
N GLY A 757 -7.08 8.34 -29.62
CA GLY A 757 -6.60 7.03 -30.04
C GLY A 757 -7.15 5.89 -29.16
N ILE A 758 -8.30 6.06 -28.57
CA ILE A 758 -8.99 5.06 -27.74
C ILE A 758 -10.01 4.29 -28.58
N ASP A 759 -9.97 2.95 -28.51
CA ASP A 759 -10.80 2.08 -29.36
C ASP A 759 -12.23 1.89 -28.80
N ARG A 760 -12.41 1.91 -27.50
CA ARG A 760 -13.68 1.63 -26.84
C ARG A 760 -14.15 2.80 -25.99
N VAL A 761 -15.43 3.11 -26.09
CA VAL A 761 -16.06 4.20 -25.34
C VAL A 761 -17.29 3.68 -24.60
N ILE A 762 -17.43 4.05 -23.33
CA ILE A 762 -18.65 3.90 -22.56
C ILE A 762 -19.19 5.31 -22.32
N ALA A 763 -20.17 5.68 -23.13
CA ALA A 763 -20.77 7.01 -23.13
C ALA A 763 -22.07 7.06 -22.34
N GLY A 764 -22.52 8.27 -21.98
CA GLY A 764 -23.76 8.50 -21.28
C GLY A 764 -23.83 7.95 -19.87
N VAL A 765 -22.69 7.79 -19.21
CA VAL A 765 -22.59 7.24 -17.85
C VAL A 765 -22.81 8.35 -16.83
N LEU A 766 -23.79 8.18 -15.97
CA LEU A 766 -24.02 9.07 -14.83
C LEU A 766 -22.90 8.90 -13.79
N PRO A 767 -22.62 9.92 -12.96
CA PRO A 767 -21.55 9.82 -11.95
C PRO A 767 -21.68 8.60 -11.02
N ASP A 768 -22.90 8.23 -10.66
CA ASP A 768 -23.18 7.05 -9.82
C ASP A 768 -23.17 5.73 -10.61
N GLY A 769 -23.13 5.77 -11.93
CA GLY A 769 -23.06 4.59 -12.81
C GLY A 769 -21.64 4.15 -13.19
N LYS A 770 -20.60 4.89 -12.82
CA LYS A 770 -19.21 4.58 -13.18
C LYS A 770 -18.73 3.27 -12.58
N ALA A 771 -19.04 3.02 -11.33
CA ALA A 771 -18.70 1.76 -10.66
C ALA A 771 -19.38 0.56 -11.32
N ALA A 772 -20.64 0.71 -11.76
CA ALA A 772 -21.37 -0.34 -12.47
C ALA A 772 -20.74 -0.65 -13.84
N ALA A 773 -20.26 0.35 -14.56
CA ALA A 773 -19.54 0.17 -15.82
C ALA A 773 -18.24 -0.63 -15.63
N ILE A 774 -17.47 -0.32 -14.60
CA ILE A 774 -16.26 -1.07 -14.22
C ILE A 774 -16.62 -2.51 -13.88
N LYS A 775 -17.68 -2.73 -13.12
CA LYS A 775 -18.13 -4.06 -12.73
C LYS A 775 -18.54 -4.91 -13.93
N GLN A 776 -19.18 -4.32 -14.95
CA GLN A 776 -19.52 -5.02 -16.19
C GLN A 776 -18.26 -5.48 -16.94
N LEU A 777 -17.24 -4.64 -17.03
CA LEU A 777 -15.96 -5.00 -17.65
C LEU A 777 -15.29 -6.16 -16.91
N GLN A 778 -15.32 -6.12 -15.59
CA GLN A 778 -14.79 -7.20 -14.74
C GLN A 778 -15.57 -8.52 -14.92
N ALA A 779 -16.89 -8.44 -15.08
CA ALA A 779 -17.76 -9.60 -15.33
C ALA A 779 -17.46 -10.27 -16.68
N GLN A 780 -16.89 -9.55 -17.64
CA GLN A 780 -16.45 -10.08 -18.94
C GLN A 780 -15.07 -10.78 -18.83
N GLY A 781 -14.52 -10.93 -17.64
CA GLY A 781 -13.22 -11.56 -17.41
C GLY A 781 -12.02 -10.63 -17.55
N GLN A 782 -12.25 -9.33 -17.69
CA GLN A 782 -11.18 -8.34 -17.82
C GLN A 782 -10.64 -7.92 -16.46
N ARG A 783 -9.34 -7.70 -16.38
CA ARG A 783 -8.68 -7.10 -15.22
C ARG A 783 -8.50 -5.62 -15.48
N VAL A 784 -9.22 -4.82 -14.75
CA VAL A 784 -9.49 -3.42 -15.05
C VAL A 784 -8.77 -2.50 -14.07
N ALA A 785 -8.05 -1.50 -14.61
CA ALA A 785 -7.64 -0.33 -13.84
C ALA A 785 -8.58 0.83 -14.18
N MET A 786 -9.00 1.56 -13.16
CA MET A 786 -9.72 2.84 -13.33
C MET A 786 -8.76 3.97 -13.05
N VAL A 787 -8.60 4.88 -14.00
CA VAL A 787 -7.78 6.09 -13.88
C VAL A 787 -8.71 7.30 -13.78
N GLY A 788 -8.62 8.04 -12.71
CA GLY A 788 -9.47 9.19 -12.46
C GLY A 788 -8.84 10.19 -11.49
N ASP A 789 -9.52 11.31 -11.26
CA ASP A 789 -9.06 12.36 -10.35
C ASP A 789 -9.40 12.08 -8.87
N GLY A 790 -10.24 11.10 -8.61
CA GLY A 790 -10.56 10.60 -7.29
C GLY A 790 -11.67 11.32 -6.53
N ILE A 791 -12.10 12.49 -6.96
CA ILE A 791 -13.16 13.25 -6.26
C ILE A 791 -14.53 12.65 -6.58
N ASN A 792 -14.84 12.53 -7.88
CA ASN A 792 -16.10 11.99 -8.37
C ASN A 792 -16.01 10.50 -8.72
N ASP A 793 -14.80 9.97 -8.81
CA ASP A 793 -14.50 8.63 -9.28
C ASP A 793 -14.21 7.63 -8.16
N ALA A 794 -14.30 8.05 -6.90
CA ALA A 794 -13.95 7.20 -5.76
C ALA A 794 -14.64 5.83 -5.76
N PRO A 795 -15.96 5.71 -6.03
CA PRO A 795 -16.59 4.41 -6.12
C PRO A 795 -16.05 3.53 -7.26
N ALA A 796 -15.76 4.13 -8.41
CA ALA A 796 -15.19 3.42 -9.56
C ALA A 796 -13.73 3.00 -9.28
N LEU A 797 -12.94 3.85 -8.64
CA LEU A 797 -11.58 3.53 -8.21
C LEU A 797 -11.55 2.36 -7.21
N ALA A 798 -12.50 2.32 -6.30
CA ALA A 798 -12.64 1.23 -5.33
C ALA A 798 -13.12 -0.07 -5.98
N GLN A 799 -13.99 0.00 -6.98
CA GLN A 799 -14.54 -1.16 -7.69
C GLN A 799 -13.51 -1.82 -8.63
N ALA A 800 -12.66 -1.03 -9.27
CA ALA A 800 -11.64 -1.53 -10.20
C ALA A 800 -10.64 -2.47 -9.49
N ASP A 801 -10.02 -3.36 -10.24
CA ASP A 801 -8.94 -4.21 -9.71
C ASP A 801 -7.79 -3.35 -9.21
N VAL A 802 -7.50 -2.25 -9.92
CA VAL A 802 -6.54 -1.23 -9.50
C VAL A 802 -7.16 0.15 -9.74
N GLY A 803 -7.33 0.94 -8.69
CA GLY A 803 -7.70 2.34 -8.82
C GLY A 803 -6.45 3.21 -8.89
N ILE A 804 -6.35 4.06 -9.91
CA ILE A 804 -5.23 4.98 -10.10
C ILE A 804 -5.77 6.41 -10.03
N ALA A 805 -5.40 7.15 -8.98
CA ALA A 805 -5.76 8.54 -8.81
C ALA A 805 -4.68 9.46 -9.36
N MET A 806 -5.07 10.48 -10.10
CA MET A 806 -4.15 11.42 -10.74
C MET A 806 -4.07 12.75 -10.01
N GLY A 807 -2.89 13.37 -10.10
CA GLY A 807 -2.68 14.76 -9.72
C GLY A 807 -2.61 15.01 -8.22
N GLY A 808 -2.15 14.04 -7.45
CA GLY A 808 -2.05 14.18 -6.00
C GLY A 808 -3.37 14.17 -5.25
N GLY A 809 -4.49 14.00 -5.95
CA GLY A 809 -5.85 13.75 -5.49
C GLY A 809 -6.31 14.46 -4.20
N SER A 810 -7.59 14.36 -3.92
CA SER A 810 -8.12 14.67 -2.59
C SER A 810 -7.67 13.60 -1.58
N ASP A 811 -7.71 13.88 -0.29
CA ASP A 811 -7.39 12.91 0.77
C ASP A 811 -8.21 11.61 0.61
N ILE A 812 -9.45 11.73 0.16
CA ILE A 812 -10.33 10.58 -0.11
C ILE A 812 -9.77 9.72 -1.27
N ALA A 813 -9.24 10.33 -2.32
CA ALA A 813 -8.66 9.63 -3.45
C ALA A 813 -7.39 8.86 -3.05
N ILE A 814 -6.53 9.47 -2.24
CA ILE A 814 -5.32 8.83 -1.72
C ILE A 814 -5.67 7.60 -0.88
N GLU A 815 -6.74 7.67 -0.09
CA GLU A 815 -7.19 6.56 0.75
C GLU A 815 -7.84 5.42 -0.04
N THR A 816 -8.56 5.73 -1.11
CA THR A 816 -9.33 4.75 -1.90
C THR A 816 -8.58 4.19 -3.09
N ALA A 817 -7.59 4.92 -3.62
CA ALA A 817 -6.82 4.50 -4.77
C ALA A 817 -5.68 3.55 -4.39
N ALA A 818 -5.51 2.49 -5.17
CA ALA A 818 -4.39 1.58 -5.02
C ALA A 818 -3.06 2.25 -5.41
N ILE A 819 -3.09 3.11 -6.42
CA ILE A 819 -1.94 3.87 -6.90
C ILE A 819 -2.34 5.33 -7.02
N THR A 820 -1.49 6.22 -6.54
CA THR A 820 -1.67 7.66 -6.65
C THR A 820 -0.52 8.27 -7.46
N LEU A 821 -0.86 9.02 -8.51
CA LEU A 821 0.10 9.73 -9.33
C LEU A 821 0.18 11.18 -8.85
N MET A 822 1.38 11.63 -8.49
CA MET A 822 1.56 12.99 -7.98
C MET A 822 1.60 14.05 -9.07
N ARG A 823 1.88 13.67 -10.31
CA ARG A 823 1.83 14.58 -11.44
C ARG A 823 0.61 14.34 -12.32
N HIS A 824 0.15 15.39 -12.99
CA HIS A 824 -0.98 15.36 -13.91
C HIS A 824 -0.54 14.90 -15.31
N SER A 825 -0.13 13.64 -15.44
CA SER A 825 0.28 13.07 -16.72
C SER A 825 -0.11 11.60 -16.83
N LEU A 826 -0.67 11.22 -17.96
CA LEU A 826 -0.98 9.81 -18.24
C LEU A 826 0.29 8.98 -18.47
N HIS A 827 1.43 9.60 -18.72
CA HIS A 827 2.71 8.90 -18.70
C HIS A 827 3.00 8.27 -17.35
N GLY A 828 2.51 8.86 -16.27
CA GLY A 828 2.58 8.28 -14.93
C GLY A 828 1.86 6.93 -14.83
N VAL A 829 0.75 6.74 -15.54
CA VAL A 829 0.03 5.46 -15.62
C VAL A 829 0.91 4.39 -16.27
N ALA A 830 1.53 4.72 -17.41
CA ALA A 830 2.45 3.83 -18.10
C ALA A 830 3.67 3.49 -17.25
N ASP A 831 4.25 4.48 -16.58
CA ASP A 831 5.38 4.29 -15.67
C ASP A 831 5.00 3.37 -14.51
N ALA A 832 3.82 3.58 -13.90
CA ALA A 832 3.32 2.76 -12.81
C ALA A 832 3.14 1.30 -13.20
N VAL A 833 2.54 1.05 -14.36
CA VAL A 833 2.31 -0.32 -14.85
C VAL A 833 3.63 -1.01 -15.23
N GLU A 834 4.52 -0.32 -15.92
CA GLU A 834 5.83 -0.86 -16.28
C GLU A 834 6.65 -1.22 -15.04
N LEU A 835 6.67 -0.33 -14.06
CA LEU A 835 7.41 -0.54 -12.82
C LEU A 835 6.80 -1.66 -11.98
N SER A 836 5.48 -1.76 -11.94
CA SER A 836 4.80 -2.88 -11.28
C SER A 836 5.17 -4.22 -11.90
N LYS A 837 5.18 -4.31 -13.22
CA LYS A 837 5.63 -5.51 -13.93
C LYS A 837 7.10 -5.83 -13.66
N ALA A 838 7.97 -4.82 -13.67
CA ALA A 838 9.39 -4.99 -13.38
C ALA A 838 9.62 -5.46 -11.94
N THR A 839 8.89 -4.89 -10.97
CA THR A 839 8.98 -5.26 -9.56
C THR A 839 8.53 -6.71 -9.33
N LEU A 840 7.41 -7.11 -9.91
CA LEU A 840 6.90 -8.47 -9.78
C LEU A 840 7.80 -9.49 -10.48
N ARG A 841 8.34 -9.14 -11.64
CA ARG A 841 9.33 -9.97 -12.32
C ARG A 841 10.57 -10.16 -11.46
N ASN A 842 11.09 -9.09 -10.89
CA ASN A 842 12.23 -9.10 -9.98
C ASN A 842 11.95 -9.97 -8.74
N MET A 843 10.77 -9.85 -8.16
CA MET A 843 10.33 -10.66 -7.03
C MET A 843 10.32 -12.15 -7.40
N LYS A 844 9.76 -12.51 -8.55
CA LYS A 844 9.74 -13.90 -9.03
C LYS A 844 11.14 -14.43 -9.30
N GLN A 845 12.03 -13.60 -9.85
CA GLN A 845 13.44 -13.95 -10.05
C GLN A 845 14.13 -14.21 -8.71
N ASN A 846 13.86 -13.38 -7.70
CA ASN A 846 14.42 -13.53 -6.37
C ASN A 846 13.92 -14.80 -5.68
N LEU A 847 12.62 -15.10 -5.77
CA LEU A 847 12.05 -16.35 -5.25
C LEU A 847 12.66 -17.56 -5.94
N PHE A 848 12.79 -17.53 -7.24
CA PHE A 848 13.45 -18.58 -8.00
C PHE A 848 14.90 -18.75 -7.56
N GLY A 849 15.67 -17.66 -7.45
CA GLY A 849 17.05 -17.67 -7.00
C GLY A 849 17.20 -18.18 -5.56
N ALA A 850 16.25 -17.85 -4.68
CA ALA A 850 16.25 -18.35 -3.32
C ALA A 850 15.99 -19.85 -3.22
N PHE A 851 15.13 -20.38 -4.09
CA PHE A 851 14.78 -21.80 -4.09
C PHE A 851 15.73 -22.69 -4.90
N ILE A 852 16.29 -22.18 -5.99
CA ILE A 852 17.07 -23.02 -6.93
C ILE A 852 18.29 -23.67 -6.26
N TYR A 853 19.01 -22.90 -5.46
CA TYR A 853 20.17 -23.39 -4.73
C TYR A 853 19.79 -24.52 -3.78
N ASN A 854 18.68 -24.36 -3.07
CA ASN A 854 18.19 -25.38 -2.13
C ASN A 854 17.68 -26.62 -2.86
N THR A 855 16.88 -26.44 -3.90
CA THR A 855 16.25 -27.53 -4.64
C THR A 855 17.27 -28.41 -5.35
N LEU A 856 18.28 -27.81 -5.99
CA LEU A 856 19.35 -28.54 -6.64
C LEU A 856 20.40 -29.06 -5.65
N GLY A 857 20.63 -28.29 -4.60
CA GLY A 857 21.65 -28.59 -3.61
C GLY A 857 21.30 -29.75 -2.68
N ILE A 858 20.04 -29.93 -2.28
CA ILE A 858 19.64 -31.00 -1.36
C ILE A 858 19.92 -32.39 -1.90
N PRO A 859 19.53 -32.76 -3.14
CA PRO A 859 19.89 -34.08 -3.70
C PRO A 859 21.39 -34.28 -3.82
N ILE A 860 22.13 -33.26 -4.24
CA ILE A 860 23.59 -33.32 -4.37
C ILE A 860 24.23 -33.50 -2.99
N ALA A 861 23.77 -32.77 -2.00
CA ALA A 861 24.22 -32.87 -0.61
C ALA A 861 23.89 -34.27 0.01
N ALA A 862 22.74 -34.85 -0.35
CA ALA A 862 22.32 -36.17 0.09
C ALA A 862 23.14 -37.30 -0.57
N GLY A 863 23.97 -36.98 -1.56
CA GLY A 863 24.89 -37.92 -2.18
C GLY A 863 24.35 -38.64 -3.40
N VAL A 864 23.35 -38.11 -4.09
CA VAL A 864 22.75 -38.70 -5.30
C VAL A 864 23.80 -38.91 -6.41
N LEU A 865 24.75 -38.00 -6.54
CA LEU A 865 25.82 -38.07 -7.53
C LEU A 865 26.99 -38.98 -7.13
N TYR A 866 27.10 -39.44 -5.88
CA TYR A 866 28.21 -40.24 -5.41
C TYR A 866 28.37 -41.55 -6.19
N PRO A 867 27.31 -42.36 -6.45
CA PRO A 867 27.43 -43.60 -7.22
C PRO A 867 27.94 -43.39 -8.65
N LEU A 868 27.70 -42.18 -9.25
CA LEU A 868 28.10 -41.87 -10.63
C LEU A 868 29.49 -41.25 -10.74
N THR A 869 29.80 -40.30 -9.85
CA THR A 869 30.98 -39.44 -9.93
C THR A 869 31.99 -39.66 -8.82
N GLY A 870 31.59 -40.34 -7.74
CA GLY A 870 32.42 -40.53 -6.52
C GLY A 870 32.62 -39.25 -5.72
N THR A 871 31.87 -38.17 -6.00
CA THR A 871 32.00 -36.89 -5.34
C THR A 871 30.80 -36.54 -4.45
N LEU A 872 31.09 -35.91 -3.31
CA LEU A 872 30.10 -35.39 -2.38
C LEU A 872 30.27 -33.89 -2.28
N LEU A 873 29.14 -33.22 -2.01
CA LEU A 873 29.17 -31.79 -1.72
C LEU A 873 29.79 -31.56 -0.33
N SER A 874 30.76 -30.66 -0.25
CA SER A 874 31.37 -30.30 1.03
C SER A 874 30.46 -29.41 1.82
N PRO A 875 30.37 -29.54 3.19
CA PRO A 875 29.64 -28.61 4.02
C PRO A 875 30.10 -27.13 3.86
N VAL A 876 31.37 -26.89 3.62
CA VAL A 876 31.96 -25.58 3.36
C VAL A 876 31.42 -24.99 2.05
N VAL A 877 31.37 -25.78 0.99
CA VAL A 877 30.79 -25.35 -0.30
C VAL A 877 29.31 -25.06 -0.15
N ALA A 878 28.57 -25.83 0.65
CA ALA A 878 27.17 -25.58 0.94
C ALA A 878 26.98 -24.23 1.66
N GLY A 879 27.82 -23.92 2.65
CA GLY A 879 27.80 -22.63 3.34
C GLY A 879 28.11 -21.46 2.41
N ALA A 880 29.09 -21.61 1.53
CA ALA A 880 29.41 -20.61 0.50
C ALA A 880 28.23 -20.38 -0.47
N ALA A 881 27.57 -21.46 -0.90
CA ALA A 881 26.40 -21.37 -1.78
C ALA A 881 25.25 -20.60 -1.12
N MET A 882 25.03 -20.80 0.17
CA MET A 882 23.98 -20.09 0.91
C MET A 882 24.31 -18.60 1.05
N ALA A 883 25.56 -18.23 1.32
CA ALA A 883 26.00 -16.85 1.34
C ALA A 883 25.79 -16.17 -0.02
N LEU A 884 26.14 -16.84 -1.12
CA LEU A 884 25.94 -16.37 -2.49
C LEU A 884 24.46 -16.22 -2.85
N SER A 885 23.60 -17.12 -2.37
CA SER A 885 22.16 -17.03 -2.58
C SER A 885 21.59 -15.72 -2.03
N SER A 886 21.89 -15.39 -0.77
CA SER A 886 21.45 -14.15 -0.13
C SER A 886 21.97 -12.92 -0.87
N ILE A 887 23.24 -12.90 -1.25
CA ILE A 887 23.85 -11.79 -1.99
C ILE A 887 23.17 -11.62 -3.36
N THR A 888 22.91 -12.71 -4.05
CA THR A 888 22.25 -12.70 -5.36
C THR A 888 20.86 -12.07 -5.27
N VAL A 889 20.06 -12.47 -4.29
CA VAL A 889 18.71 -11.94 -4.07
C VAL A 889 18.75 -10.42 -3.82
N VAL A 890 19.58 -9.97 -2.90
CA VAL A 890 19.64 -8.55 -2.54
C VAL A 890 20.22 -7.72 -3.69
N SER A 891 21.24 -8.21 -4.39
CA SER A 891 21.83 -7.53 -5.54
C SER A 891 20.83 -7.40 -6.70
N ASN A 892 20.05 -8.45 -6.96
CA ASN A 892 19.00 -8.40 -7.98
C ASN A 892 17.89 -7.42 -7.61
N ALA A 893 17.49 -7.36 -6.35
CA ALA A 893 16.53 -6.37 -5.87
C ALA A 893 17.03 -4.93 -6.04
N ASN A 894 18.31 -4.68 -5.76
CA ASN A 894 18.94 -3.37 -5.94
C ASN A 894 18.98 -2.94 -7.42
N ARG A 895 18.91 -3.86 -8.35
CA ARG A 895 18.83 -3.55 -9.80
C ARG A 895 17.57 -2.73 -10.13
N LEU A 896 16.47 -2.88 -9.38
CA LEU A 896 15.26 -2.07 -9.55
C LEU A 896 15.49 -0.58 -9.31
N LEU A 897 16.47 -0.21 -8.51
CA LEU A 897 16.79 1.20 -8.25
C LEU A 897 17.30 1.92 -9.49
N ARG A 898 17.73 1.17 -10.52
CA ARG A 898 18.21 1.69 -11.80
C ARG A 898 17.16 1.56 -12.92
N PHE A 899 15.97 1.10 -12.58
CA PHE A 899 14.90 0.94 -13.57
C PHE A 899 14.55 2.29 -14.21
N LYS A 900 14.41 2.28 -15.55
CA LYS A 900 13.95 3.42 -16.32
C LYS A 900 12.76 2.99 -17.18
N PRO A 901 11.63 3.71 -17.11
CA PRO A 901 10.50 3.43 -17.99
C PRO A 901 10.88 3.61 -19.47
N GLN A 902 10.30 2.80 -20.32
CA GLN A 902 10.44 2.96 -21.76
C GLN A 902 9.64 4.21 -22.19
N LYS A 903 10.26 5.13 -22.91
CA LYS A 903 9.59 6.31 -23.47
C LYS A 903 8.91 5.99 -24.79
#